data_f237e82317b47f06f8a9e9ed244047fc
#
_entry.id   f237e82317b47f06f8a9e9ed244047fc
#
_cell.length_a   1.000
_cell.length_b   1.000
_cell.length_c   1.000
_cell.angle_alpha   90.00
_cell.angle_beta   90.00
_cell.angle_gamma   90.00
#
_symmetry.space_group_name_H-M   'P 1'
#
loop_
_entity.id
_entity.type
_entity.pdbx_description
1 polymer ?
#
loop_
_entity_poly.entity_id
_entity_poly.type
_entity_poly.pdbx_seq_one_letter_code
_entity_poly.pdbx_strand_id
1 'polypeptide(L)'
;MNAQGTERTEKRLCVGLLAHVDAGKTTLSEAMLYRAGVIRTLGRVDHGDTFLDTDAQERSRGITIFSKQAVLPLPGCTLTLLDTPGHVDFSAEMERTLQVLDCAVLIISGPSGIQSHTVTLWRLLRRYQVPVILFFNKMDMETADRDALLAAVRAELDEGCIDFSQPQAQLFEELSLSDEALMEDYLASGTLSDAQIAPLVSHRRVFPCLFGSALRQTGVDALLDALGRFVDEPARGAEFGAHVFKIARDEKGARLTFLKVTGGTLTVKQTLCGEGWEEKADQLRLYSGSKFTLLQQATAGTVCAVTGLSKTMPGDVLGRETAAQAPVLQPVLEYRLLLEDGTDAALAYGQLRVLEEEDPALHLVWNALLREIRVQLMGPVQMEILQKLIEDRFGLKVSFDAGNIVYLETIAAPVEGVGHYEPLRHYAEVHLLMEPAEPGSGLQFDTMCPTDTLALHWQRLILAHLAEKAHRGVLTGAPITDIRFTLVSGKAHLKHTEGGDFRQATYRAVRQGLMKAQSVLLEPWYAFRMELPAPSVGRAITDIQRMQGEYEPPEQEGEQTILRGSAPVRLLREYQTELTAYTRGRGRIQLRVSGYRPCREQEQIVKELGYDPARDLENPASSVFCAHGAGYEVKWQDVDAAAHLPLLRLGGPARQEPQRIVKSVAPGGAPELEKELLAIFERTYGAIRRRDVLPQMMLRSEDKREFLQSLGPADDFLLVDGYNILFAWDELKELARTSLDTARHVLMNLLCNYQGYRGCTLILVFDAYKVPQGLGSVEKYHNIHIVYTRQAETADQYIERLSFELRGRRRVRVATSDNLEQLIILGHGAERISAQHFHDEVYTAQAEIERILAQNNQKNAK
;
A
#
# COMPACT_ATOMS: atom_id res chain seq x y z
N MET A 1 52.27 -3.27 16.49
CA MET A 1 51.50 -2.07 16.82
C MET A 1 50.26 -2.07 15.92
N ASN A 2 49.13 -2.53 16.48
CA ASN A 2 47.86 -2.71 15.77
C ASN A 2 47.20 -1.35 15.59
N ALA A 3 47.07 -0.91 14.35
CA ALA A 3 46.13 0.13 13.99
C ALA A 3 44.81 -0.55 13.68
N GLN A 4 43.96 -0.71 14.66
CA GLN A 4 42.51 -0.92 14.46
C GLN A 4 41.95 0.42 13.95
N GLY A 5 41.95 0.58 12.63
CA GLY A 5 41.12 1.57 11.98
C GLY A 5 39.64 1.13 12.13
N THR A 6 38.89 1.83 12.95
CA THR A 6 37.43 1.80 12.88
C THR A 6 37.05 2.18 11.45
N GLU A 7 36.67 1.20 10.62
CA GLU A 7 35.95 1.45 9.37
C GLU A 7 34.68 2.26 9.72
N ARG A 8 34.76 3.58 9.56
CA ARG A 8 33.55 4.39 9.46
C ARG A 8 32.82 3.84 8.23
N THR A 9 31.70 3.19 8.45
CA THR A 9 30.79 2.79 7.37
C THR A 9 30.47 4.04 6.57
N GLU A 10 30.92 4.09 5.33
CA GLU A 10 30.67 5.21 4.41
C GLU A 10 29.15 5.32 4.18
N LYS A 11 28.58 6.51 4.42
CA LYS A 11 27.17 6.81 4.21
C LYS A 11 26.78 6.54 2.76
N ARG A 12 25.67 5.85 2.52
CA ARG A 12 25.16 5.54 1.18
C ARG A 12 23.74 6.06 1.02
N LEU A 13 23.53 6.92 0.05
CA LEU A 13 22.23 7.54 -0.22
C LEU A 13 21.81 7.28 -1.67
N CYS A 14 20.54 6.99 -1.86
CA CYS A 14 19.88 6.91 -3.15
C CYS A 14 19.04 8.17 -3.36
N VAL A 15 19.43 9.04 -4.29
CA VAL A 15 18.80 10.33 -4.52
C VAL A 15 18.19 10.38 -5.91
N GLY A 16 16.90 10.71 -6.00
CA GLY A 16 16.20 10.89 -7.27
C GLY A 16 16.12 12.35 -7.71
N LEU A 17 16.38 12.61 -9.00
CA LEU A 17 16.10 13.91 -9.60
C LEU A 17 14.72 13.91 -10.22
N LEU A 18 13.85 14.79 -9.77
CA LEU A 18 12.47 14.93 -10.20
C LEU A 18 12.23 16.33 -10.73
N ALA A 19 11.59 16.45 -11.87
CA ALA A 19 11.34 17.74 -12.49
C ALA A 19 10.17 17.69 -13.45
N HIS A 20 9.53 18.82 -13.66
CA HIS A 20 8.73 19.02 -14.86
C HIS A 20 9.65 19.10 -16.10
N VAL A 21 9.07 18.83 -17.28
CA VAL A 21 9.76 18.95 -18.58
C VAL A 21 10.41 20.34 -18.67
N ASP A 22 11.59 20.43 -19.27
CA ASP A 22 12.38 21.65 -19.46
C ASP A 22 12.82 22.40 -18.19
N ALA A 23 12.62 21.85 -17.00
CA ALA A 23 13.17 22.46 -15.78
C ALA A 23 14.70 22.35 -15.66
N GLY A 24 15.33 21.59 -16.54
CA GLY A 24 16.81 21.42 -16.62
C GLY A 24 17.35 20.30 -15.77
N LYS A 25 16.57 19.22 -15.61
CA LYS A 25 16.93 18.01 -14.85
C LYS A 25 18.24 17.38 -15.35
N THR A 26 18.32 17.03 -16.64
CA THR A 26 19.51 16.42 -17.24
C THR A 26 20.73 17.35 -17.17
N THR A 27 20.53 18.66 -17.32
CA THR A 27 21.62 19.65 -17.15
C THR A 27 22.14 19.68 -15.70
N LEU A 28 21.25 19.53 -14.71
CA LEU A 28 21.65 19.48 -13.30
C LEU A 28 22.36 18.15 -12.98
N SER A 29 21.90 17.02 -13.51
CA SER A 29 22.58 15.74 -13.31
C SER A 29 24.01 15.76 -13.88
N GLU A 30 24.19 16.32 -15.07
CA GLU A 30 25.52 16.52 -15.68
C GLU A 30 26.40 17.44 -14.82
N ALA A 31 25.85 18.56 -14.34
CA ALA A 31 26.58 19.47 -13.46
C ALA A 31 27.01 18.82 -12.13
N MET A 32 26.14 18.01 -11.52
CA MET A 32 26.47 17.23 -10.32
C MET A 32 27.57 16.20 -10.58
N LEU A 33 27.49 15.45 -11.68
CA LEU A 33 28.50 14.48 -12.10
C LEU A 33 29.86 15.14 -12.35
N TYR A 34 29.86 16.31 -12.99
CA TYR A 34 31.10 17.09 -13.27
C TYR A 34 31.72 17.61 -11.96
N ARG A 35 30.92 18.17 -11.06
CA ARG A 35 31.38 18.68 -9.75
C ARG A 35 31.88 17.57 -8.83
N ALA A 36 31.28 16.37 -8.89
CA ALA A 36 31.75 15.20 -8.17
C ALA A 36 32.97 14.51 -8.83
N GLY A 37 33.42 15.00 -9.98
CA GLY A 37 34.59 14.48 -10.68
C GLY A 37 34.37 13.14 -11.39
N VAL A 38 33.13 12.73 -11.58
CA VAL A 38 32.77 11.47 -12.29
C VAL A 38 32.98 11.62 -13.80
N ILE A 39 32.67 12.78 -14.33
CA ILE A 39 32.92 13.16 -15.75
C ILE A 39 33.92 14.28 -15.82
N ARG A 40 34.72 14.32 -16.91
CA ARG A 40 35.75 15.34 -17.12
C ARG A 40 35.29 16.53 -17.95
N THR A 41 34.24 16.32 -18.74
CA THR A 41 33.64 17.33 -19.64
C THR A 41 32.15 17.36 -19.37
N LEU A 42 31.59 18.57 -19.32
CA LEU A 42 30.14 18.75 -19.12
C LEU A 42 29.41 18.41 -20.41
N GLY A 43 28.56 17.39 -20.41
CA GLY A 43 27.68 17.07 -21.52
C GLY A 43 26.56 18.10 -21.68
N ARG A 44 26.06 18.28 -22.88
CA ARG A 44 24.95 19.20 -23.19
C ARG A 44 23.82 18.46 -23.91
N VAL A 45 22.60 18.69 -23.43
CA VAL A 45 21.39 18.09 -24.04
C VAL A 45 21.27 18.49 -25.52
N ASP A 46 21.56 19.76 -25.83
CA ASP A 46 21.49 20.29 -27.20
C ASP A 46 22.50 19.62 -28.16
N HIS A 47 23.58 19.05 -27.66
CA HIS A 47 24.60 18.37 -28.45
C HIS A 47 24.43 16.84 -28.45
N GLY A 48 23.54 16.29 -27.60
CA GLY A 48 23.30 14.86 -27.47
C GLY A 48 24.48 14.06 -26.90
N ASP A 49 25.37 14.70 -26.15
CA ASP A 49 26.59 14.13 -25.59
C ASP A 49 26.54 13.97 -24.06
N THR A 50 25.35 13.97 -23.49
CA THR A 50 25.12 13.77 -22.06
C THR A 50 25.52 12.37 -21.61
N PHE A 51 26.03 12.23 -20.39
CA PHE A 51 26.51 10.97 -19.82
C PHE A 51 25.38 9.98 -19.52
N LEU A 52 24.21 10.49 -19.07
CA LEU A 52 23.07 9.66 -18.68
C LEU A 52 22.15 9.32 -19.84
N ASP A 53 21.94 10.19 -20.82
CA ASP A 53 21.06 9.92 -21.98
C ASP A 53 21.75 8.97 -22.97
N THR A 54 21.69 7.68 -22.68
CA THR A 54 22.37 6.63 -23.46
C THR A 54 21.51 6.13 -24.63
N ASP A 55 20.20 6.31 -24.59
CA ASP A 55 19.27 5.88 -25.62
C ASP A 55 19.19 6.87 -26.80
N ALA A 56 19.06 6.35 -28.01
CA ALA A 56 19.00 7.16 -29.24
C ALA A 56 17.73 8.02 -29.29
N GLN A 57 16.61 7.54 -28.75
CA GLN A 57 15.35 8.27 -28.74
C GLN A 57 15.38 9.40 -27.71
N GLU A 58 16.02 9.19 -26.53
CA GLU A 58 16.24 10.23 -25.54
C GLU A 58 17.07 11.38 -26.11
N ARG A 59 18.18 11.05 -26.78
CA ARG A 59 19.06 12.05 -27.42
C ARG A 59 18.37 12.86 -28.51
N SER A 60 17.57 12.17 -29.37
CA SER A 60 16.90 12.83 -30.50
C SER A 60 15.79 13.78 -30.05
N ARG A 61 15.16 13.52 -28.90
CA ARG A 61 14.01 14.28 -28.38
C ARG A 61 14.42 15.24 -27.25
N GLY A 62 15.59 15.07 -26.66
CA GLY A 62 16.05 15.85 -25.50
C GLY A 62 15.26 15.60 -24.22
N ILE A 63 14.60 14.43 -24.08
CA ILE A 63 13.82 14.05 -22.90
C ILE A 63 14.32 12.73 -22.34
N THR A 64 14.34 12.60 -21.02
CA THR A 64 14.61 11.33 -20.33
C THR A 64 13.36 10.46 -20.38
N ILE A 65 13.49 9.24 -20.89
CA ILE A 65 12.41 8.26 -21.03
C ILE A 65 12.52 7.18 -19.94
N PHE A 66 13.74 6.69 -19.74
CA PHE A 66 14.05 5.60 -18.81
C PHE A 66 14.86 6.10 -17.63
N SER A 67 14.56 5.60 -16.43
CA SER A 67 15.35 5.90 -15.24
C SER A 67 16.78 5.38 -15.41
N LYS A 68 17.77 6.25 -15.15
CA LYS A 68 19.21 5.95 -15.24
C LYS A 68 19.86 6.18 -13.90
N GLN A 69 20.96 5.47 -13.64
CA GLN A 69 21.71 5.67 -12.42
C GLN A 69 23.17 6.07 -12.68
N ALA A 70 23.71 6.86 -11.76
CA ALA A 70 25.13 7.16 -11.68
C ALA A 70 25.57 7.17 -10.22
N VAL A 71 26.84 6.83 -10.00
CA VAL A 71 27.43 6.82 -8.65
C VAL A 71 28.34 8.03 -8.49
N LEU A 72 28.07 8.87 -7.48
CA LEU A 72 28.81 10.07 -7.16
C LEU A 72 29.53 9.90 -5.83
N PRO A 73 30.87 9.84 -5.81
CA PRO A 73 31.63 9.86 -4.58
C PRO A 73 31.68 11.30 -4.01
N LEU A 74 31.15 11.46 -2.80
CA LEU A 74 31.22 12.71 -2.05
C LEU A 74 32.05 12.51 -0.77
N PRO A 75 32.57 13.56 -0.15
CA PRO A 75 33.30 13.44 1.10
C PRO A 75 32.42 12.79 2.21
N GLY A 76 32.79 11.58 2.64
CA GLY A 76 32.07 10.82 3.68
C GLY A 76 30.74 10.19 3.25
N CYS A 77 30.37 10.27 1.95
CA CYS A 77 29.12 9.73 1.44
C CYS A 77 29.27 9.24 -0.01
N THR A 78 28.76 8.06 -0.30
CA THR A 78 28.54 7.61 -1.70
C THR A 78 27.08 7.83 -2.07
N LEU A 79 26.83 8.68 -3.07
CA LEU A 79 25.51 9.01 -3.55
C LEU A 79 25.22 8.24 -4.83
N THR A 80 24.11 7.46 -4.86
CA THR A 80 23.56 6.90 -6.09
C THR A 80 22.50 7.85 -6.61
N LEU A 81 22.78 8.51 -7.71
CA LEU A 81 21.85 9.42 -8.39
C LEU A 81 20.95 8.60 -9.32
N LEU A 82 19.65 8.74 -9.18
CA LEU A 82 18.65 8.21 -10.12
C LEU A 82 18.05 9.38 -10.91
N ASP A 83 18.35 9.43 -12.19
CA ASP A 83 17.72 10.36 -13.11
C ASP A 83 16.41 9.77 -13.61
N THR A 84 15.27 10.42 -13.31
CA THR A 84 13.93 9.91 -13.59
C THR A 84 13.31 10.60 -14.81
N PRO A 85 12.34 9.97 -15.49
CA PRO A 85 11.59 10.65 -16.53
C PRO A 85 10.90 11.92 -16.03
N GLY A 86 11.00 13.01 -16.80
CA GLY A 86 10.33 14.27 -16.48
C GLY A 86 9.00 14.48 -17.19
N HIS A 87 8.68 13.67 -18.21
CA HIS A 87 7.46 13.78 -19.00
C HIS A 87 6.31 13.02 -18.34
N VAL A 88 5.10 13.57 -18.39
CA VAL A 88 3.90 13.01 -17.75
C VAL A 88 3.59 11.61 -18.26
N ASP A 89 3.82 11.33 -19.56
CA ASP A 89 3.55 10.02 -20.16
C ASP A 89 4.42 8.89 -19.57
N PHE A 90 5.52 9.20 -18.87
CA PHE A 90 6.40 8.23 -18.21
C PHE A 90 6.30 8.28 -16.68
N SER A 91 5.25 8.90 -16.18
CA SER A 91 5.06 9.05 -14.73
C SER A 91 4.93 7.73 -13.97
N ALA A 92 4.49 6.65 -14.62
CA ALA A 92 4.42 5.33 -13.99
C ALA A 92 5.82 4.76 -13.68
N GLU A 93 6.81 4.92 -14.57
CA GLU A 93 8.19 4.52 -14.28
C GLU A 93 8.83 5.41 -13.21
N MET A 94 8.57 6.71 -13.26
CA MET A 94 9.01 7.64 -12.23
C MET A 94 8.45 7.25 -10.87
N GLU A 95 7.14 6.94 -10.75
CA GLU A 95 6.51 6.57 -9.50
C GLU A 95 7.14 5.30 -8.89
N ARG A 96 7.45 4.27 -9.69
CA ARG A 96 8.16 3.07 -9.23
C ARG A 96 9.54 3.41 -8.64
N THR A 97 10.22 4.38 -9.23
CA THR A 97 11.54 4.82 -8.75
C THR A 97 11.45 5.52 -7.39
N LEU A 98 10.34 6.22 -7.08
CA LEU A 98 10.17 6.89 -5.77
C LEU A 98 10.28 5.95 -4.58
N GLN A 99 9.86 4.69 -4.72
CA GLN A 99 9.86 3.70 -3.64
C GLN A 99 11.26 3.29 -3.18
N VAL A 100 12.29 3.59 -3.95
CA VAL A 100 13.67 3.25 -3.63
C VAL A 100 14.54 4.46 -3.26
N LEU A 101 13.95 5.66 -3.21
CA LEU A 101 14.69 6.88 -2.87
C LEU A 101 14.86 7.04 -1.35
N ASP A 102 16.02 7.50 -0.94
CA ASP A 102 16.28 8.01 0.41
C ASP A 102 15.99 9.53 0.49
N CYS A 103 16.12 10.22 -0.63
CA CYS A 103 15.79 11.64 -0.79
C CYS A 103 15.49 11.95 -2.25
N ALA A 104 14.69 12.96 -2.48
CA ALA A 104 14.39 13.50 -3.79
C ALA A 104 14.88 14.95 -3.90
N VAL A 105 15.48 15.30 -5.04
CA VAL A 105 15.71 16.70 -5.44
C VAL A 105 14.59 17.09 -6.41
N LEU A 106 13.67 17.93 -5.96
CA LEU A 106 12.60 18.46 -6.78
C LEU A 106 13.07 19.77 -7.44
N ILE A 107 13.23 19.72 -8.76
CA ILE A 107 13.78 20.82 -9.55
C ILE A 107 12.63 21.66 -10.07
N ILE A 108 12.67 22.95 -9.77
CA ILE A 108 11.69 23.95 -10.22
C ILE A 108 12.41 24.95 -11.10
N SER A 109 11.84 25.26 -12.26
CA SER A 109 12.38 26.28 -13.16
C SER A 109 12.06 27.69 -12.61
N GLY A 110 13.07 28.51 -12.35
CA GLY A 110 12.89 29.88 -11.87
C GLY A 110 11.92 30.73 -12.72
N PRO A 111 12.09 30.79 -14.05
CA PRO A 111 11.16 31.50 -14.93
C PRO A 111 9.74 30.97 -15.00
N SER A 112 9.57 29.65 -14.81
CA SER A 112 8.27 29.00 -15.01
C SER A 112 7.52 28.72 -13.71
N GLY A 113 8.18 28.83 -12.55
CA GLY A 113 7.58 28.58 -11.25
C GLY A 113 7.03 27.16 -11.07
N ILE A 114 6.02 27.01 -10.23
CA ILE A 114 5.35 25.76 -9.95
C ILE A 114 4.44 25.37 -11.11
N GLN A 115 4.65 24.16 -11.63
CA GLN A 115 3.84 23.60 -12.72
C GLN A 115 2.90 22.53 -12.18
N SER A 116 1.84 22.19 -12.92
CA SER A 116 0.88 21.16 -12.50
C SER A 116 1.55 19.79 -12.21
N HIS A 117 2.57 19.43 -12.97
CA HIS A 117 3.34 18.23 -12.74
C HIS A 117 4.18 18.30 -11.44
N THR A 118 4.71 19.48 -11.08
CA THR A 118 5.41 19.70 -9.81
C THR A 118 4.51 19.37 -8.61
N VAL A 119 3.25 19.81 -8.66
CA VAL A 119 2.25 19.48 -7.61
C VAL A 119 1.96 17.97 -7.55
N THR A 120 1.93 17.30 -8.70
CA THR A 120 1.77 15.84 -8.74
C THR A 120 2.95 15.14 -8.09
N LEU A 121 4.19 15.53 -8.46
CA LEU A 121 5.41 15.00 -7.87
C LEU A 121 5.43 15.22 -6.35
N TRP A 122 5.04 16.40 -5.89
CA TRP A 122 4.96 16.73 -4.46
C TRP A 122 4.00 15.81 -3.70
N ARG A 123 2.79 15.55 -4.26
CA ARG A 123 1.80 14.64 -3.66
C ARG A 123 2.31 13.20 -3.59
N LEU A 124 2.97 12.73 -4.63
CA LEU A 124 3.58 11.40 -4.65
C LEU A 124 4.71 11.30 -3.62
N LEU A 125 5.62 12.28 -3.57
CA LEU A 125 6.69 12.35 -2.57
C LEU A 125 6.14 12.36 -1.14
N ARG A 126 5.00 13.04 -0.92
CA ARG A 126 4.29 13.02 0.37
C ARG A 126 3.68 11.65 0.66
N ARG A 127 3.08 11.00 -0.32
CA ARG A 127 2.50 9.66 -0.18
C ARG A 127 3.56 8.62 0.20
N TYR A 128 4.69 8.65 -0.49
CA TYR A 128 5.81 7.72 -0.24
C TYR A 128 6.72 8.15 0.90
N GLN A 129 6.41 9.26 1.59
CA GLN A 129 7.19 9.82 2.70
C GLN A 129 8.67 10.07 2.37
N VAL A 130 8.98 10.37 1.11
CA VAL A 130 10.35 10.65 0.66
C VAL A 130 10.77 12.05 1.09
N PRO A 131 11.90 12.24 1.80
CA PRO A 131 12.50 13.55 2.09
C PRO A 131 12.79 14.34 0.81
N VAL A 132 12.61 15.66 0.83
CA VAL A 132 12.72 16.50 -0.37
C VAL A 132 13.63 17.68 -0.13
N ILE A 133 14.54 17.92 -1.07
CA ILE A 133 15.26 19.19 -1.23
C ILE A 133 14.75 19.85 -2.52
N LEU A 134 14.37 21.12 -2.46
CA LEU A 134 13.97 21.90 -3.62
C LEU A 134 15.18 22.61 -4.23
N PHE A 135 15.33 22.48 -5.55
CA PHE A 135 16.37 23.21 -6.30
C PHE A 135 15.72 24.10 -7.37
N PHE A 136 15.79 25.40 -7.16
CA PHE A 136 15.32 26.40 -8.13
C PHE A 136 16.40 26.63 -9.17
N ASN A 137 16.17 26.09 -10.36
CA ASN A 137 17.11 26.14 -11.47
C ASN A 137 16.83 27.33 -12.40
N LYS A 138 17.80 27.66 -13.27
CA LYS A 138 17.72 28.77 -14.22
C LYS A 138 17.57 30.16 -13.56
N MET A 139 18.13 30.34 -12.38
CA MET A 139 18.10 31.63 -11.64
C MET A 139 18.98 32.71 -12.27
N ASP A 140 19.71 32.40 -13.33
CA ASP A 140 20.46 33.34 -14.18
C ASP A 140 19.60 34.06 -15.22
N MET A 141 18.30 33.74 -15.31
CA MET A 141 17.36 34.41 -16.20
C MET A 141 16.70 35.60 -15.50
N GLU A 142 16.53 36.71 -16.19
CA GLU A 142 16.01 37.98 -15.65
C GLU A 142 14.57 37.88 -15.09
N THR A 143 13.80 36.89 -15.56
CA THR A 143 12.41 36.65 -15.13
C THR A 143 12.30 35.81 -13.85
N ALA A 144 13.42 35.32 -13.30
CA ALA A 144 13.41 34.52 -12.08
C ALA A 144 13.45 35.41 -10.84
N ASP A 145 12.39 35.39 -10.06
CA ASP A 145 12.27 36.13 -8.78
C ASP A 145 12.32 35.12 -7.61
N ARG A 146 13.36 35.26 -6.78
CA ARG A 146 13.61 34.34 -5.66
C ARG A 146 12.53 34.43 -4.58
N ASP A 147 12.15 35.63 -4.20
CA ASP A 147 11.20 35.86 -3.10
C ASP A 147 9.78 35.41 -3.51
N ALA A 148 9.40 35.73 -4.75
CA ALA A 148 8.14 35.28 -5.31
C ALA A 148 8.06 33.73 -5.40
N LEU A 149 9.13 33.05 -5.82
CA LEU A 149 9.22 31.61 -5.89
C LEU A 149 9.12 30.96 -4.50
N LEU A 150 9.81 31.51 -3.50
CA LEU A 150 9.76 31.00 -2.13
C LEU A 150 8.35 31.18 -1.54
N ALA A 151 7.71 32.30 -1.77
CA ALA A 151 6.33 32.54 -1.34
C ALA A 151 5.35 31.55 -2.02
N ALA A 152 5.53 31.29 -3.33
CA ALA A 152 4.69 30.37 -4.06
C ALA A 152 4.82 28.91 -3.53
N VAL A 153 6.03 28.40 -3.31
CA VAL A 153 6.20 27.04 -2.78
C VAL A 153 5.68 26.89 -1.35
N ARG A 154 5.77 27.94 -0.53
CA ARG A 154 5.16 27.95 0.81
C ARG A 154 3.64 27.89 0.76
N ALA A 155 3.04 28.62 -0.16
CA ALA A 155 1.58 28.65 -0.32
C ALA A 155 1.02 27.37 -0.98
N GLU A 156 1.69 26.85 -2.04
CA GLU A 156 1.15 25.75 -2.85
C GLU A 156 1.64 24.36 -2.43
N LEU A 157 2.84 24.24 -1.84
CA LEU A 157 3.42 22.94 -1.48
C LEU A 157 3.43 22.72 0.04
N ASP A 158 4.21 23.53 0.79
CA ASP A 158 4.32 23.37 2.25
C ASP A 158 4.98 24.61 2.89
N GLU A 159 4.45 25.08 4.04
CA GLU A 159 5.02 26.20 4.80
C GLU A 159 6.44 25.91 5.32
N GLY A 160 6.81 24.64 5.50
CA GLY A 160 8.14 24.19 5.88
C GLY A 160 9.24 24.36 4.81
N CYS A 161 8.95 25.00 3.66
CA CYS A 161 9.94 25.37 2.65
C CYS A 161 10.81 26.54 3.14
N ILE A 162 12.07 26.26 3.45
CA ILE A 162 13.01 27.24 4.05
C ILE A 162 14.20 27.46 3.11
N ASP A 163 14.63 28.70 2.96
CA ASP A 163 15.78 29.08 2.14
C ASP A 163 17.10 28.77 2.84
N PHE A 164 17.82 27.76 2.38
CA PHE A 164 19.10 27.33 2.95
C PHE A 164 20.30 28.10 2.38
N SER A 165 20.09 29.04 1.45
CA SER A 165 21.15 29.91 0.93
C SER A 165 21.19 31.28 1.60
N GLN A 166 20.32 31.56 2.58
CA GLN A 166 20.36 32.77 3.41
C GLN A 166 21.49 32.74 4.46
N PRO A 167 21.82 33.88 5.08
CA PRO A 167 22.81 33.91 6.15
C PRO A 167 22.46 32.97 7.32
N GLN A 168 23.47 32.29 7.85
CA GLN A 168 23.29 31.21 8.85
C GLN A 168 22.47 31.64 10.09
N ALA A 169 22.60 32.87 10.55
CA ALA A 169 21.80 33.35 11.69
C ALA A 169 20.30 33.43 11.38
N GLN A 170 19.92 33.87 10.17
CA GLN A 170 18.55 33.95 9.73
C GLN A 170 17.97 32.53 9.49
N LEU A 171 18.79 31.66 8.90
CA LEU A 171 18.43 30.27 8.71
C LEU A 171 18.13 29.57 10.05
N PHE A 172 18.96 29.74 11.05
CA PHE A 172 18.76 29.11 12.35
C PHE A 172 17.56 29.67 13.10
N GLU A 173 17.31 30.99 12.97
CA GLU A 173 16.10 31.63 13.51
C GLU A 173 14.84 31.03 12.87
N GLU A 174 14.80 30.91 11.55
CA GLU A 174 13.66 30.35 10.82
C GLU A 174 13.47 28.84 11.13
N LEU A 175 14.54 28.07 11.22
CA LEU A 175 14.51 26.66 11.60
C LEU A 175 14.02 26.45 13.04
N SER A 176 14.39 27.34 13.97
CA SER A 176 13.97 27.23 15.36
C SER A 176 12.47 27.39 15.55
N LEU A 177 11.78 28.06 14.64
CA LEU A 177 10.31 28.21 14.65
C LEU A 177 9.57 26.91 14.27
N SER A 178 10.27 25.94 13.69
CA SER A 178 9.66 24.68 13.23
C SER A 178 9.50 23.63 14.33
N ASP A 179 10.18 23.76 15.47
CA ASP A 179 10.15 22.80 16.58
C ASP A 179 10.48 23.45 17.92
N GLU A 180 9.68 23.21 18.97
CA GLU A 180 9.88 23.82 20.31
C GLU A 180 11.23 23.46 20.94
N ALA A 181 11.69 22.22 20.79
CA ALA A 181 12.98 21.77 21.33
C ALA A 181 14.15 22.46 20.64
N LEU A 182 14.05 22.67 19.31
CA LEU A 182 15.02 23.43 18.55
C LEU A 182 15.04 24.91 18.92
N MET A 183 13.90 25.49 19.26
CA MET A 183 13.81 26.86 19.72
C MET A 183 14.54 27.02 21.05
N GLU A 184 14.34 26.10 22.00
CA GLU A 184 15.05 26.10 23.28
C GLU A 184 16.57 25.96 23.10
N ASP A 185 17.01 25.06 22.25
CA ASP A 185 18.43 24.85 21.92
C ASP A 185 19.05 26.07 21.26
N TYR A 186 18.35 26.70 20.32
CA TYR A 186 18.82 27.92 19.65
C TYR A 186 18.90 29.10 20.60
N LEU A 187 17.89 29.29 21.46
CA LEU A 187 17.94 30.35 22.49
C LEU A 187 19.07 30.17 23.51
N ALA A 188 19.44 28.90 23.80
CA ALA A 188 20.51 28.57 24.71
C ALA A 188 21.94 28.72 24.09
N SER A 189 22.12 28.36 22.81
CA SER A 189 23.43 28.22 22.18
C SER A 189 23.72 29.26 21.08
N GLY A 190 22.67 29.86 20.49
CA GLY A 190 22.74 30.74 19.32
C GLY A 190 23.10 30.02 18.01
N THR A 191 23.20 28.67 18.03
CA THR A 191 23.56 27.84 16.86
C THR A 191 22.80 26.55 16.84
N LEU A 192 22.58 26.02 15.63
CA LEU A 192 22.01 24.68 15.43
C LEU A 192 23.03 23.77 14.71
N SER A 193 23.13 22.52 15.12
CA SER A 193 24.00 21.54 14.50
C SER A 193 23.29 20.80 13.35
N ASP A 194 24.05 20.25 12.39
CA ASP A 194 23.52 19.42 11.30
C ASP A 194 22.72 18.21 11.84
N ALA A 195 23.16 17.63 12.97
CA ALA A 195 22.48 16.51 13.61
C ALA A 195 21.08 16.87 14.17
N GLN A 196 20.81 18.13 14.44
CA GLN A 196 19.49 18.64 14.84
C GLN A 196 18.61 18.99 13.62
N ILE A 197 19.22 19.42 12.52
CA ILE A 197 18.50 19.80 11.29
C ILE A 197 18.12 18.57 10.44
N ALA A 198 19.01 17.60 10.30
CA ALA A 198 18.81 16.45 9.44
C ALA A 198 17.52 15.63 9.76
N PRO A 199 17.13 15.40 11.03
CA PRO A 199 15.86 14.75 11.36
C PRO A 199 14.63 15.53 10.88
N LEU A 200 14.65 16.86 10.85
CA LEU A 200 13.53 17.67 10.35
C LEU A 200 13.32 17.46 8.85
N VAL A 201 14.43 17.38 8.09
CA VAL A 201 14.39 17.09 6.65
C VAL A 201 13.91 15.65 6.42
N SER A 202 14.46 14.70 7.18
CA SER A 202 14.11 13.28 7.06
C SER A 202 12.65 13.00 7.41
N HIS A 203 12.06 13.69 8.39
CA HIS A 203 10.66 13.58 8.78
C HIS A 203 9.72 14.54 8.01
N ARG A 204 10.24 15.19 6.94
CA ARG A 204 9.45 16.09 6.08
C ARG A 204 8.78 17.26 6.83
N ARG A 205 9.41 17.77 7.86
CA ARG A 205 9.00 19.01 8.57
C ARG A 205 9.63 20.26 7.96
N VAL A 206 10.83 20.11 7.41
CA VAL A 206 11.58 21.18 6.73
C VAL A 206 11.99 20.69 5.35
N PHE A 207 11.86 21.58 4.38
CA PHE A 207 12.23 21.33 2.98
C PHE A 207 13.25 22.37 2.55
N PRO A 208 14.56 22.01 2.51
CA PRO A 208 15.61 22.92 2.09
C PRO A 208 15.38 23.43 0.67
N CYS A 209 15.34 24.76 0.51
CA CYS A 209 15.24 25.44 -0.77
C CYS A 209 16.61 26.00 -1.14
N LEU A 210 17.12 25.64 -2.32
CA LEU A 210 18.41 26.07 -2.86
C LEU A 210 18.19 26.70 -4.23
N PHE A 211 18.95 27.72 -4.55
CA PHE A 211 18.83 28.52 -5.77
C PHE A 211 20.11 28.46 -6.59
N GLY A 212 19.97 28.27 -7.92
CA GLY A 212 21.15 28.23 -8.77
C GLY A 212 20.84 28.15 -10.27
N SER A 213 21.86 27.89 -11.04
CA SER A 213 21.80 27.63 -12.47
C SER A 213 22.70 26.41 -12.79
N ALA A 214 22.09 25.31 -13.17
CA ALA A 214 22.81 24.11 -13.58
C ALA A 214 23.73 24.40 -14.78
N LEU A 215 23.27 25.20 -15.74
CA LEU A 215 24.04 25.59 -16.93
C LEU A 215 25.28 26.43 -16.56
N ARG A 216 25.17 27.31 -15.57
CA ARG A 216 26.27 28.15 -15.06
C ARG A 216 27.03 27.50 -13.94
N GLN A 217 26.61 26.29 -13.49
CA GLN A 217 27.17 25.54 -12.37
C GLN A 217 27.11 26.31 -11.02
N THR A 218 26.20 27.28 -10.88
CA THR A 218 26.00 28.01 -9.62
C THR A 218 24.99 27.26 -8.74
N GLY A 219 25.25 27.19 -7.42
CA GLY A 219 24.40 26.54 -6.45
C GLY A 219 24.52 24.99 -6.43
N VAL A 220 25.24 24.39 -7.39
CA VAL A 220 25.38 22.91 -7.48
C VAL A 220 26.20 22.36 -6.30
N ASP A 221 27.26 23.03 -5.89
CA ASP A 221 28.08 22.62 -4.74
C ASP A 221 27.28 22.68 -3.45
N ALA A 222 26.45 23.72 -3.28
CA ALA A 222 25.56 23.87 -2.13
C ALA A 222 24.53 22.75 -2.08
N LEU A 223 24.01 22.31 -3.24
CA LEU A 223 23.12 21.16 -3.32
C LEU A 223 23.81 19.86 -2.92
N LEU A 224 25.03 19.60 -3.42
CA LEU A 224 25.80 18.41 -3.06
C LEU A 224 26.17 18.41 -1.57
N ASP A 225 26.54 19.56 -1.01
CA ASP A 225 26.81 19.71 0.42
C ASP A 225 25.55 19.46 1.26
N ALA A 226 24.41 20.04 0.87
CA ALA A 226 23.14 19.84 1.55
C ALA A 226 22.70 18.36 1.57
N LEU A 227 22.87 17.65 0.45
CA LEU A 227 22.59 16.20 0.37
C LEU A 227 23.48 15.40 1.32
N GLY A 228 24.76 15.73 1.40
CA GLY A 228 25.69 15.07 2.32
C GLY A 228 25.41 15.33 3.80
N ARG A 229 25.01 16.55 4.15
CA ARG A 229 24.84 17.03 5.55
C ARG A 229 23.45 16.76 6.12
N PHE A 230 22.39 17.03 5.36
CA PHE A 230 21.02 17.12 5.88
C PHE A 230 20.14 15.92 5.51
N VAL A 231 20.61 14.98 4.70
CA VAL A 231 19.89 13.75 4.41
C VAL A 231 20.47 12.62 5.24
N ASP A 232 19.73 12.09 6.18
CA ASP A 232 20.15 10.95 6.99
C ASP A 232 20.03 9.63 6.24
N GLU A 233 20.93 8.70 6.57
CA GLU A 233 20.82 7.33 6.11
C GLU A 233 19.66 6.64 6.85
N PRO A 234 18.67 6.07 6.14
CA PRO A 234 17.59 5.37 6.82
C PRO A 234 18.10 4.19 7.64
N ALA A 235 17.41 3.89 8.74
CA ALA A 235 17.75 2.76 9.58
C ALA A 235 17.65 1.45 8.78
N ARG A 236 18.79 0.74 8.66
CA ARG A 236 18.90 -0.51 7.89
C ARG A 236 18.98 -1.69 8.82
N GLY A 237 18.12 -2.68 8.60
CA GLY A 237 18.15 -3.91 9.38
C GLY A 237 19.33 -4.83 9.01
N ALA A 238 19.65 -5.78 9.89
CA ALA A 238 20.68 -6.77 9.66
C ALA A 238 20.27 -7.89 8.68
N GLU A 239 18.98 -8.17 8.56
CA GLU A 239 18.43 -9.18 7.64
C GLU A 239 18.33 -8.64 6.22
N PHE A 240 18.50 -9.52 5.24
CA PHE A 240 18.39 -9.16 3.84
C PHE A 240 16.98 -8.69 3.50
N GLY A 241 16.90 -7.55 2.85
CA GLY A 241 15.71 -6.99 2.23
C GLY A 241 16.08 -6.24 0.97
N ALA A 242 15.19 -6.24 -0.04
CA ALA A 242 15.38 -5.46 -1.25
C ALA A 242 14.05 -5.08 -1.91
N HIS A 243 14.04 -3.93 -2.63
CA HIS A 243 12.94 -3.49 -3.47
C HIS A 243 13.35 -3.50 -4.94
N VAL A 244 12.59 -4.18 -5.79
CA VAL A 244 12.74 -4.20 -7.24
C VAL A 244 11.96 -3.03 -7.83
N PHE A 245 12.63 -2.10 -8.53
CA PHE A 245 11.96 -0.94 -9.09
C PHE A 245 11.97 -0.90 -10.63
N LYS A 246 12.84 -1.70 -11.27
CA LYS A 246 12.98 -1.69 -12.73
C LYS A 246 13.45 -3.04 -13.26
N ILE A 247 12.89 -3.45 -14.38
CA ILE A 247 13.42 -4.52 -15.23
C ILE A 247 13.92 -3.89 -16.52
N ALA A 248 15.06 -4.35 -17.00
CA ALA A 248 15.62 -3.96 -18.28
C ALA A 248 16.36 -5.13 -18.93
N ARG A 249 16.85 -4.94 -20.15
CA ARG A 249 17.69 -5.91 -20.86
C ARG A 249 18.99 -5.26 -21.29
N ASP A 250 20.09 -5.99 -21.20
CA ASP A 250 21.37 -5.53 -21.71
C ASP A 250 21.44 -5.68 -23.26
N GLU A 251 22.51 -5.17 -23.87
CA GLU A 251 22.74 -5.23 -25.34
C GLU A 251 22.72 -6.67 -25.90
N LYS A 252 22.92 -7.67 -25.06
CA LYS A 252 22.89 -9.10 -25.42
C LYS A 252 21.52 -9.73 -25.16
N GLY A 253 20.52 -8.94 -24.73
CA GLY A 253 19.18 -9.40 -24.39
C GLY A 253 19.05 -10.07 -23.02
N ALA A 254 20.12 -10.08 -22.19
CA ALA A 254 20.04 -10.66 -20.84
C ALA A 254 19.18 -9.77 -19.94
N ARG A 255 18.28 -10.42 -19.19
CA ARG A 255 17.38 -9.74 -18.23
C ARG A 255 18.14 -9.21 -17.04
N LEU A 256 17.89 -7.96 -16.70
CA LEU A 256 18.44 -7.22 -15.59
C LEU A 256 17.33 -6.83 -14.62
N THR A 257 17.41 -7.28 -13.37
CA THR A 257 16.53 -6.87 -12.29
C THR A 257 17.22 -5.78 -11.48
N PHE A 258 16.79 -4.53 -11.61
CA PHE A 258 17.30 -3.42 -10.82
C PHE A 258 16.60 -3.39 -9.47
N LEU A 259 17.38 -3.42 -8.41
CA LEU A 259 16.88 -3.39 -7.05
C LEU A 259 17.76 -2.52 -6.14
N LYS A 260 17.14 -2.03 -5.06
CA LYS A 260 17.86 -1.42 -3.93
C LYS A 260 17.86 -2.39 -2.77
N VAL A 261 19.01 -2.68 -2.21
CA VAL A 261 19.16 -3.46 -0.97
C VAL A 261 18.77 -2.56 0.21
N THR A 262 17.72 -2.90 0.94
CA THR A 262 17.17 -2.12 2.07
C THR A 262 17.71 -2.59 3.42
N GLY A 263 18.14 -3.84 3.51
CA GLY A 263 18.70 -4.44 4.72
C GLY A 263 19.71 -5.55 4.42
N GLY A 264 20.60 -5.81 5.34
CA GLY A 264 21.60 -6.87 5.25
C GLY A 264 22.54 -6.73 4.05
N THR A 265 22.85 -7.86 3.41
CA THR A 265 23.79 -7.94 2.29
C THR A 265 23.30 -8.98 1.28
N LEU A 266 23.31 -8.61 0.00
CA LEU A 266 23.09 -9.52 -1.12
C LEU A 266 24.43 -10.00 -1.66
N THR A 267 24.64 -11.32 -1.79
CA THR A 267 25.87 -11.92 -2.32
C THR A 267 25.65 -12.62 -3.66
N VAL A 268 26.69 -12.71 -4.46
CA VAL A 268 26.67 -13.48 -5.72
C VAL A 268 26.33 -14.95 -5.42
N LYS A 269 25.46 -15.56 -6.25
CA LYS A 269 24.92 -16.93 -6.08
C LYS A 269 24.02 -17.13 -4.86
N GLN A 270 23.65 -16.08 -4.15
CA GLN A 270 22.61 -16.16 -3.13
C GLN A 270 21.29 -16.56 -3.75
N THR A 271 20.60 -17.47 -3.10
CA THR A 271 19.25 -17.86 -3.45
C THR A 271 18.27 -16.83 -2.94
N LEU A 272 17.41 -16.34 -3.83
CA LEU A 272 16.33 -15.42 -3.55
C LEU A 272 15.00 -16.14 -3.75
N CYS A 273 14.05 -15.89 -2.86
CA CYS A 273 12.74 -16.53 -2.86
C CYS A 273 11.66 -15.46 -2.98
N GLY A 274 10.62 -15.77 -3.73
CA GLY A 274 9.37 -15.02 -3.80
C GLY A 274 8.18 -15.96 -3.74
N GLU A 275 6.97 -15.46 -4.00
CA GLU A 275 5.76 -16.28 -4.01
C GLU A 275 5.83 -17.37 -5.10
N GLY A 276 6.08 -18.63 -4.66
CA GLY A 276 6.11 -19.80 -5.55
C GLY A 276 7.34 -19.94 -6.44
N TRP A 277 8.43 -19.19 -6.18
CA TRP A 277 9.68 -19.32 -6.92
C TRP A 277 10.92 -19.17 -6.05
N GLU A 278 12.01 -19.80 -6.49
CA GLU A 278 13.34 -19.76 -5.90
C GLU A 278 14.37 -19.68 -7.03
N GLU A 279 15.15 -18.60 -7.09
CA GLU A 279 16.13 -18.34 -8.14
C GLU A 279 17.44 -17.81 -7.54
N LYS A 280 18.55 -17.91 -8.28
CA LYS A 280 19.88 -17.47 -7.83
C LYS A 280 20.28 -16.15 -8.47
N ALA A 281 20.83 -15.25 -7.68
CA ALA A 281 21.47 -14.03 -8.15
C ALA A 281 22.83 -14.36 -8.80
N ASP A 282 22.89 -14.42 -10.13
CA ASP A 282 24.11 -14.86 -10.85
C ASP A 282 25.21 -13.83 -10.80
N GLN A 283 24.92 -12.58 -11.12
CA GLN A 283 25.86 -11.45 -11.08
C GLN A 283 25.20 -10.24 -10.45
N LEU A 284 25.98 -9.46 -9.73
CA LEU A 284 25.60 -8.14 -9.22
C LEU A 284 26.38 -7.08 -10.01
N ARG A 285 25.68 -6.18 -10.69
CA ARG A 285 26.23 -5.13 -11.54
C ARG A 285 25.90 -3.76 -10.98
N LEU A 286 26.89 -2.97 -10.63
CA LEU A 286 26.74 -1.58 -10.23
C LEU A 286 26.92 -0.71 -11.48
N TYR A 287 25.82 -0.12 -11.95
CA TYR A 287 25.81 0.74 -13.12
C TYR A 287 26.19 2.19 -12.78
N SER A 288 26.88 2.85 -13.70
CA SER A 288 27.08 4.31 -13.71
C SER A 288 27.08 4.77 -15.17
N GLY A 289 25.97 5.35 -15.62
CA GLY A 289 25.67 5.55 -17.04
C GLY A 289 25.59 4.22 -17.81
N SER A 290 26.27 4.11 -18.93
CA SER A 290 26.31 2.88 -19.75
C SER A 290 27.27 1.80 -19.22
N LYS A 291 28.16 2.16 -18.29
CA LYS A 291 29.20 1.25 -17.77
C LYS A 291 28.75 0.62 -16.47
N PHE A 292 29.22 -0.59 -16.20
CA PHE A 292 28.99 -1.25 -14.91
C PHE A 292 30.27 -1.88 -14.35
N THR A 293 30.29 -2.05 -13.04
CA THR A 293 31.30 -2.83 -12.31
C THR A 293 30.63 -4.04 -11.67
N LEU A 294 31.35 -5.18 -11.65
CA LEU A 294 30.88 -6.40 -11.00
C LEU A 294 31.14 -6.31 -9.49
N LEU A 295 30.11 -6.58 -8.71
CA LEU A 295 30.20 -6.68 -7.25
C LEU A 295 30.16 -8.14 -6.83
N GLN A 296 30.91 -8.51 -5.77
CA GLN A 296 30.77 -9.79 -5.09
C GLN A 296 29.65 -9.78 -4.06
N GLN A 297 29.41 -8.61 -3.49
CA GLN A 297 28.32 -8.37 -2.54
C GLN A 297 27.81 -6.93 -2.65
N ALA A 298 26.52 -6.74 -2.39
CA ALA A 298 25.86 -5.46 -2.30
C ALA A 298 25.28 -5.29 -0.89
N THR A 299 25.78 -4.32 -0.15
CA THR A 299 25.31 -4.00 1.21
C THR A 299 24.07 -3.11 1.16
N ALA A 300 23.34 -3.01 2.25
CA ALA A 300 22.17 -2.15 2.39
C ALA A 300 22.47 -0.70 1.92
N GLY A 301 21.54 -0.12 1.14
CA GLY A 301 21.68 1.17 0.45
C GLY A 301 22.28 1.10 -0.95
N THR A 302 22.77 -0.05 -1.38
CA THR A 302 23.28 -0.21 -2.73
C THR A 302 22.15 -0.42 -3.72
N VAL A 303 22.15 0.35 -4.81
CA VAL A 303 21.28 0.12 -5.98
C VAL A 303 22.10 -0.64 -7.03
N CYS A 304 21.66 -1.82 -7.40
CA CYS A 304 22.38 -2.66 -8.36
C CYS A 304 21.43 -3.43 -9.29
N ALA A 305 21.94 -3.89 -10.41
CA ALA A 305 21.24 -4.80 -11.30
C ALA A 305 21.69 -6.24 -11.04
N VAL A 306 20.75 -7.15 -10.98
CA VAL A 306 20.96 -8.58 -10.75
C VAL A 306 20.59 -9.35 -11.99
N THR A 307 21.45 -10.31 -12.39
CA THR A 307 21.14 -11.29 -13.45
C THR A 307 20.77 -12.63 -12.83
N GLY A 308 20.08 -13.48 -13.59
CA GLY A 308 19.66 -14.83 -13.13
C GLY A 308 18.25 -14.89 -12.53
N LEU A 309 17.58 -13.76 -12.40
CA LEU A 309 16.19 -13.67 -11.94
C LEU A 309 15.24 -13.54 -13.12
N SER A 310 14.28 -14.45 -13.25
CA SER A 310 13.32 -14.48 -14.37
C SER A 310 11.88 -14.14 -13.92
N LYS A 311 11.57 -14.25 -12.64
CA LYS A 311 10.21 -14.14 -12.09
C LYS A 311 9.91 -12.80 -11.42
N THR A 312 10.94 -12.03 -11.11
CA THR A 312 10.77 -10.73 -10.47
C THR A 312 10.07 -9.72 -11.39
N MET A 313 9.23 -8.86 -10.81
CA MET A 313 8.56 -7.76 -11.50
C MET A 313 8.90 -6.42 -10.84
N PRO A 314 8.78 -5.28 -11.56
CA PRO A 314 8.89 -3.97 -10.94
C PRO A 314 7.81 -3.77 -9.86
N GLY A 315 8.22 -3.41 -8.65
CA GLY A 315 7.36 -3.31 -7.47
C GLY A 315 7.47 -4.50 -6.52
N ASP A 316 8.16 -5.58 -6.90
CA ASP A 316 8.37 -6.71 -6.00
C ASP A 316 9.29 -6.33 -4.84
N VAL A 317 9.04 -6.99 -3.71
CA VAL A 317 9.86 -6.92 -2.51
C VAL A 317 10.47 -8.28 -2.21
N LEU A 318 11.71 -8.30 -1.72
CA LEU A 318 12.45 -9.52 -1.45
C LEU A 318 12.96 -9.54 -0.01
N GLY A 319 13.06 -10.75 0.53
CA GLY A 319 13.58 -10.97 1.89
C GLY A 319 12.59 -10.54 2.97
N ARG A 320 13.05 -9.71 3.92
CA ARG A 320 12.26 -9.25 5.07
C ARG A 320 11.19 -8.19 4.72
N GLU A 321 11.26 -7.60 3.53
CA GLU A 321 10.34 -6.52 3.17
C GLU A 321 8.93 -7.05 2.99
N THR A 322 7.96 -6.30 3.50
CA THR A 322 6.53 -6.53 3.27
C THR A 322 6.07 -5.76 2.04
N ALA A 323 4.90 -6.08 1.52
CA ALA A 323 4.39 -5.59 0.24
C ALA A 323 4.65 -4.10 -0.03
N ALA A 324 5.11 -3.77 -1.24
CA ALA A 324 5.22 -2.41 -1.71
C ALA A 324 3.84 -1.75 -1.86
N GLN A 325 3.79 -0.41 -1.76
CA GLN A 325 2.56 0.33 -2.01
C GLN A 325 2.19 0.25 -3.50
N ALA A 326 0.91 -0.01 -3.79
CA ALA A 326 0.42 -0.03 -5.16
C ALA A 326 0.57 1.35 -5.83
N PRO A 327 1.02 1.41 -7.11
CA PRO A 327 1.13 2.67 -7.84
C PRO A 327 -0.24 3.34 -8.02
N VAL A 328 -0.25 4.66 -7.97
CA VAL A 328 -1.44 5.50 -8.16
C VAL A 328 -1.62 5.89 -9.62
N LEU A 329 -0.49 6.15 -10.31
CA LEU A 329 -0.51 6.59 -11.68
C LEU A 329 -0.68 5.38 -12.61
N GLN A 330 -1.88 5.29 -13.20
CA GLN A 330 -2.23 4.24 -14.15
C GLN A 330 -2.66 4.86 -15.48
N PRO A 331 -2.40 4.18 -16.60
CA PRO A 331 -2.91 4.59 -17.90
C PRO A 331 -4.44 4.60 -17.93
N VAL A 332 -5.01 5.59 -18.59
CA VAL A 332 -6.47 5.74 -18.75
C VAL A 332 -6.92 5.58 -20.20
N LEU A 333 -5.99 5.37 -21.10
CA LEU A 333 -6.24 5.17 -22.53
C LEU A 333 -5.78 3.77 -22.94
N GLU A 334 -6.64 3.04 -23.63
CA GLU A 334 -6.35 1.74 -24.22
C GLU A 334 -6.36 1.86 -25.75
N TYR A 335 -5.33 1.37 -26.39
CA TYR A 335 -5.19 1.38 -27.83
C TYR A 335 -5.12 -0.04 -28.37
N ARG A 336 -5.74 -0.27 -29.54
CA ARG A 336 -5.51 -1.48 -30.31
C ARG A 336 -4.24 -1.30 -31.15
N LEU A 337 -3.34 -2.26 -31.01
CA LEU A 337 -2.12 -2.32 -31.79
C LEU A 337 -2.41 -2.97 -33.16
N LEU A 338 -2.22 -2.22 -34.22
CA LEU A 338 -2.43 -2.64 -35.60
C LEU A 338 -1.10 -3.11 -36.17
N LEU A 339 -1.03 -4.37 -36.58
CA LEU A 339 0.16 -4.97 -37.20
C LEU A 339 0.09 -4.81 -38.71
N GLU A 340 1.26 -4.77 -39.37
CA GLU A 340 1.36 -4.81 -40.83
C GLU A 340 0.79 -6.13 -41.40
N ASP A 341 0.15 -6.06 -42.57
CA ASP A 341 -0.50 -7.23 -43.20
C ASP A 341 0.47 -8.41 -43.33
N GLY A 342 -0.02 -9.59 -42.94
CA GLY A 342 0.74 -10.84 -42.98
C GLY A 342 1.53 -11.17 -41.71
N THR A 343 1.53 -10.30 -40.73
CA THR A 343 2.17 -10.58 -39.40
C THR A 343 1.27 -11.45 -38.51
N ASP A 344 1.83 -12.53 -37.95
CA ASP A 344 1.07 -13.36 -36.99
C ASP A 344 0.96 -12.63 -35.66
N ALA A 345 -0.27 -12.22 -35.33
CA ALA A 345 -0.57 -11.47 -34.11
C ALA A 345 -0.27 -12.26 -32.82
N ALA A 346 -0.38 -13.60 -32.84
CA ALA A 346 -0.08 -14.40 -31.66
C ALA A 346 1.44 -14.47 -31.39
N LEU A 347 2.25 -14.58 -32.46
CA LEU A 347 3.70 -14.49 -32.35
C LEU A 347 4.14 -13.09 -31.89
N ALA A 348 3.56 -12.04 -32.48
CA ALA A 348 3.82 -10.65 -32.10
C ALA A 348 3.50 -10.43 -30.62
N TYR A 349 2.36 -10.91 -30.14
CA TYR A 349 2.00 -10.81 -28.72
C TYR A 349 3.03 -11.49 -27.81
N GLY A 350 3.50 -12.69 -28.19
CA GLY A 350 4.55 -13.39 -27.44
C GLY A 350 5.86 -12.59 -27.31
N GLN A 351 6.25 -11.86 -28.37
CA GLN A 351 7.41 -10.97 -28.36
C GLN A 351 7.16 -9.70 -27.52
N LEU A 352 5.98 -9.10 -27.65
CA LEU A 352 5.63 -7.86 -26.94
C LEU A 352 5.48 -8.03 -25.44
N ARG A 353 5.17 -9.23 -24.94
CA ARG A 353 5.15 -9.54 -23.48
C ARG A 353 6.45 -9.20 -22.77
N VAL A 354 7.57 -9.21 -23.49
CA VAL A 354 8.86 -8.79 -22.93
C VAL A 354 8.84 -7.32 -22.51
N LEU A 355 8.09 -6.48 -23.25
CA LEU A 355 7.94 -5.05 -22.89
C LEU A 355 7.06 -4.86 -21.67
N GLU A 356 6.05 -5.72 -21.46
CA GLU A 356 5.22 -5.70 -20.26
C GLU A 356 6.02 -6.10 -18.99
N GLU A 357 7.01 -6.99 -19.13
CA GLU A 357 7.94 -7.27 -18.01
C GLU A 357 8.74 -6.03 -17.60
N GLU A 358 9.12 -5.17 -18.58
CA GLU A 358 9.86 -3.93 -18.34
C GLU A 358 8.94 -2.81 -17.84
N ASP A 359 7.73 -2.72 -18.40
CA ASP A 359 6.70 -1.75 -17.99
C ASP A 359 5.33 -2.42 -17.81
N PRO A 360 5.01 -2.89 -16.59
CA PRO A 360 3.72 -3.53 -16.30
C PRO A 360 2.50 -2.64 -16.54
N ALA A 361 2.68 -1.31 -16.58
CA ALA A 361 1.59 -0.37 -16.85
C ALA A 361 1.05 -0.47 -18.30
N LEU A 362 1.79 -1.10 -19.21
CA LEU A 362 1.33 -1.33 -20.59
C LEU A 362 0.11 -2.25 -20.66
N HIS A 363 -0.13 -3.11 -19.68
CA HIS A 363 -1.27 -4.04 -19.64
C HIS A 363 -1.63 -4.62 -20.99
N LEU A 364 -0.72 -5.45 -21.53
CA LEU A 364 -0.91 -6.09 -22.83
C LEU A 364 -2.01 -7.16 -22.75
N VAL A 365 -3.09 -6.98 -23.49
CA VAL A 365 -4.22 -7.93 -23.54
C VAL A 365 -4.31 -8.56 -24.92
N TRP A 366 -4.31 -9.89 -24.96
CA TRP A 366 -4.56 -10.66 -26.16
C TRP A 366 -6.03 -11.09 -26.25
N ASN A 367 -6.75 -10.62 -27.26
CA ASN A 367 -8.08 -11.10 -27.58
C ASN A 367 -8.01 -12.19 -28.64
N ALA A 368 -8.14 -13.45 -28.24
CA ALA A 368 -8.01 -14.61 -29.14
C ALA A 368 -9.13 -14.68 -30.18
N LEU A 369 -10.34 -14.21 -29.87
CA LEU A 369 -11.49 -14.22 -30.78
C LEU A 369 -11.33 -13.22 -31.93
N LEU A 370 -10.85 -12.02 -31.60
CA LEU A 370 -10.67 -10.95 -32.56
C LEU A 370 -9.26 -10.92 -33.17
N ARG A 371 -8.33 -11.71 -32.62
CA ARG A 371 -6.89 -11.70 -32.92
C ARG A 371 -6.29 -10.29 -32.79
N GLU A 372 -6.66 -9.57 -31.73
CA GLU A 372 -6.25 -8.21 -31.47
C GLU A 372 -5.34 -8.14 -30.24
N ILE A 373 -4.30 -7.31 -30.33
CA ILE A 373 -3.46 -6.93 -29.20
C ILE A 373 -3.90 -5.54 -28.75
N ARG A 374 -4.18 -5.38 -27.45
CA ARG A 374 -4.49 -4.09 -26.83
C ARG A 374 -3.42 -3.72 -25.83
N VAL A 375 -3.15 -2.43 -25.71
CA VAL A 375 -2.13 -1.87 -24.84
C VAL A 375 -2.66 -0.60 -24.16
N GLN A 376 -2.34 -0.41 -22.92
CA GLN A 376 -2.67 0.80 -22.17
C GLN A 376 -1.49 1.77 -22.17
N LEU A 377 -1.76 3.06 -22.43
CA LEU A 377 -0.74 4.10 -22.52
C LEU A 377 -1.18 5.35 -21.74
N MET A 378 -0.21 6.06 -21.18
CA MET A 378 -0.43 7.33 -20.47
C MET A 378 -0.69 8.48 -21.42
N GLY A 379 -0.09 8.45 -22.64
CA GLY A 379 -0.22 9.56 -23.58
C GLY A 379 0.44 9.32 -24.94
N PRO A 380 0.35 10.32 -25.84
CA PRO A 380 0.79 10.19 -27.23
C PRO A 380 2.31 10.07 -27.40
N VAL A 381 3.10 10.68 -26.51
CA VAL A 381 4.57 10.57 -26.58
C VAL A 381 5.02 9.14 -26.25
N GLN A 382 4.39 8.51 -25.26
CA GLN A 382 4.67 7.10 -24.94
C GLN A 382 4.29 6.19 -26.12
N MET A 383 3.19 6.48 -26.83
CA MET A 383 2.76 5.72 -28.02
C MET A 383 3.83 5.76 -29.12
N GLU A 384 4.35 6.94 -29.47
CA GLU A 384 5.37 7.07 -30.51
C GLU A 384 6.67 6.36 -30.13
N ILE A 385 7.06 6.44 -28.84
CA ILE A 385 8.25 5.78 -28.34
C ILE A 385 8.07 4.26 -28.35
N LEU A 386 6.91 3.76 -27.92
CA LEU A 386 6.60 2.34 -27.94
C LEU A 386 6.61 1.79 -29.38
N GLN A 387 6.04 2.54 -30.33
CA GLN A 387 6.06 2.17 -31.74
C GLN A 387 7.48 1.98 -32.26
N LYS A 388 8.35 2.95 -31.99
CA LYS A 388 9.75 2.89 -32.41
C LYS A 388 10.53 1.78 -31.67
N LEU A 389 10.28 1.58 -30.41
CA LEU A 389 10.89 0.51 -29.61
C LEU A 389 10.52 -0.88 -30.14
N ILE A 390 9.27 -1.08 -30.56
CA ILE A 390 8.80 -2.33 -31.17
C ILE A 390 9.50 -2.54 -32.52
N GLU A 391 9.60 -1.51 -33.33
CA GLU A 391 10.32 -1.59 -34.65
C GLU A 391 11.80 -1.92 -34.44
N ASP A 392 12.49 -1.22 -33.53
CA ASP A 392 13.93 -1.36 -33.33
C ASP A 392 14.30 -2.71 -32.70
N ARG A 393 13.47 -3.25 -31.77
CA ARG A 393 13.78 -4.50 -31.05
C ARG A 393 13.28 -5.75 -31.76
N PHE A 394 12.13 -5.69 -32.40
CA PHE A 394 11.45 -6.88 -32.95
C PHE A 394 11.32 -6.82 -34.47
N GLY A 395 11.65 -5.70 -35.10
CA GLY A 395 11.46 -5.50 -36.52
C GLY A 395 10.00 -5.44 -36.95
N LEU A 396 9.09 -5.26 -36.00
CA LEU A 396 7.65 -5.20 -36.25
C LEU A 396 7.23 -3.75 -36.50
N LYS A 397 6.59 -3.49 -37.62
CA LYS A 397 5.94 -2.21 -37.88
C LYS A 397 4.53 -2.25 -37.33
N VAL A 398 4.24 -1.35 -36.39
CA VAL A 398 2.95 -1.25 -35.73
C VAL A 398 2.40 0.16 -35.85
N SER A 399 1.08 0.26 -35.79
CA SER A 399 0.37 1.53 -35.61
C SER A 399 -0.71 1.34 -34.53
N PHE A 400 -1.30 2.44 -34.08
CA PHE A 400 -2.33 2.40 -33.06
C PHE A 400 -3.62 2.98 -33.58
N ASP A 401 -4.75 2.46 -33.12
CA ASP A 401 -6.06 3.03 -33.43
C ASP A 401 -6.31 4.38 -32.69
N ALA A 402 -7.54 4.91 -32.80
CA ALA A 402 -7.89 6.17 -32.14
C ALA A 402 -7.90 6.12 -30.60
N GLY A 403 -7.74 4.93 -30.03
CA GLY A 403 -7.75 4.69 -28.59
C GLY A 403 -9.14 4.74 -27.96
N ASN A 404 -9.34 3.92 -26.95
CA ASN A 404 -10.54 3.84 -26.15
C ASN A 404 -10.28 4.34 -24.72
N ILE A 405 -11.34 4.78 -24.05
CA ILE A 405 -11.27 5.15 -22.64
C ILE A 405 -11.29 3.88 -21.81
N VAL A 406 -10.42 3.81 -20.81
CA VAL A 406 -10.48 2.77 -19.79
C VAL A 406 -11.50 3.18 -18.75
N TYR A 407 -12.67 2.55 -18.81
CA TYR A 407 -13.71 2.72 -17.80
C TYR A 407 -13.47 1.80 -16.60
N LEU A 408 -14.05 2.16 -15.46
CA LEU A 408 -14.15 1.31 -14.28
C LEU A 408 -15.62 1.21 -13.89
N GLU A 409 -15.96 0.23 -13.07
CA GLU A 409 -17.33 0.07 -12.55
C GLU A 409 -17.33 -0.02 -11.03
N THR A 410 -18.36 0.53 -10.39
CA THR A 410 -18.60 0.41 -8.95
C THR A 410 -20.10 0.20 -8.69
N ILE A 411 -20.50 0.16 -7.43
CA ILE A 411 -21.91 0.01 -7.02
C ILE A 411 -22.37 1.22 -6.21
N ALA A 412 -23.64 1.59 -6.32
CA ALA A 412 -24.23 2.74 -5.63
C ALA A 412 -24.82 2.38 -4.25
N ALA A 413 -25.14 1.12 -4.00
CA ALA A 413 -25.81 0.68 -2.78
C ALA A 413 -25.32 -0.71 -2.35
N PRO A 414 -25.41 -1.04 -1.05
CA PRO A 414 -25.06 -2.36 -0.55
C PRO A 414 -25.91 -3.46 -1.19
N VAL A 415 -25.27 -4.57 -1.50
CA VAL A 415 -25.90 -5.77 -2.06
C VAL A 415 -25.27 -7.03 -1.53
N GLU A 416 -26.05 -8.08 -1.32
CA GLU A 416 -25.52 -9.41 -1.00
C GLU A 416 -25.41 -10.24 -2.28
N GLY A 417 -24.21 -10.75 -2.54
CA GLY A 417 -23.92 -11.69 -3.60
C GLY A 417 -23.83 -13.12 -3.07
N VAL A 418 -24.50 -14.05 -3.73
CA VAL A 418 -24.54 -15.48 -3.37
C VAL A 418 -23.94 -16.30 -4.48
N GLY A 419 -22.97 -17.13 -4.13
CA GLY A 419 -22.37 -18.08 -5.05
C GLY A 419 -22.44 -19.49 -4.50
N HIS A 420 -23.00 -20.40 -5.30
CA HIS A 420 -23.09 -21.80 -4.96
C HIS A 420 -22.44 -22.66 -6.03
N TYR A 421 -21.66 -23.65 -5.62
CA TYR A 421 -20.98 -24.56 -6.52
C TYR A 421 -21.04 -25.98 -5.96
N GLU A 422 -21.95 -26.80 -6.55
CA GLU A 422 -22.24 -28.14 -6.11
C GLU A 422 -22.37 -29.10 -7.33
N PRO A 423 -21.32 -29.27 -8.16
CA PRO A 423 -21.32 -30.42 -9.10
C PRO A 423 -21.12 -31.72 -8.32
N LEU A 424 -21.30 -32.86 -8.99
CA LEU A 424 -21.22 -34.17 -8.35
C LEU A 424 -19.93 -34.32 -7.51
N ARG A 425 -20.08 -34.61 -6.19
CA ARG A 425 -19.02 -34.76 -5.18
C ARG A 425 -18.24 -33.48 -4.87
N HIS A 426 -18.76 -32.28 -5.17
CA HIS A 426 -18.21 -30.98 -4.76
C HIS A 426 -19.27 -30.19 -4.04
N TYR A 427 -18.87 -29.27 -3.17
CA TYR A 427 -19.81 -28.41 -2.45
C TYR A 427 -19.12 -27.17 -1.91
N ALA A 428 -19.56 -25.99 -2.27
CA ALA A 428 -19.20 -24.72 -1.62
C ALA A 428 -20.32 -23.70 -1.80
N GLU A 429 -20.63 -22.96 -0.74
CA GLU A 429 -21.53 -21.81 -0.78
C GLU A 429 -20.87 -20.62 -0.10
N VAL A 430 -20.96 -19.44 -0.72
CA VAL A 430 -20.32 -18.20 -0.28
C VAL A 430 -21.31 -17.06 -0.38
N HIS A 431 -21.48 -16.30 0.69
CA HIS A 431 -22.28 -15.09 0.77
C HIS A 431 -21.39 -13.88 1.04
N LEU A 432 -21.40 -12.92 0.15
CA LEU A 432 -20.59 -11.70 0.20
C LEU A 432 -21.51 -10.48 0.32
N LEU A 433 -21.33 -9.69 1.36
CA LEU A 433 -21.85 -8.33 1.41
C LEU A 433 -20.90 -7.45 0.60
N MET A 434 -21.43 -6.76 -0.39
CA MET A 434 -20.71 -5.81 -1.23
C MET A 434 -21.24 -4.42 -0.95
N GLU A 435 -20.39 -3.53 -0.50
CA GLU A 435 -20.72 -2.14 -0.13
C GLU A 435 -19.88 -1.16 -0.92
N PRO A 436 -20.45 -0.01 -1.33
CA PRO A 436 -19.64 1.05 -1.93
C PRO A 436 -18.58 1.52 -0.93
N ALA A 437 -17.36 1.74 -1.42
CA ALA A 437 -16.25 2.26 -0.65
C ALA A 437 -15.89 3.70 -1.12
N GLU A 438 -14.95 4.33 -0.42
CA GLU A 438 -14.49 5.68 -0.77
C GLU A 438 -13.85 5.70 -2.17
N PRO A 439 -14.10 6.76 -2.98
CA PRO A 439 -13.51 6.88 -4.31
C PRO A 439 -11.98 6.78 -4.28
N GLY A 440 -11.43 5.91 -5.14
CA GLY A 440 -10.00 5.66 -5.24
C GLY A 440 -9.43 4.74 -4.16
N SER A 441 -10.28 4.11 -3.34
CA SER A 441 -9.86 3.14 -2.32
C SER A 441 -9.61 1.73 -2.87
N GLY A 442 -10.03 1.47 -4.12
CA GLY A 442 -9.91 0.16 -4.75
C GLY A 442 -10.82 -0.90 -4.13
N LEU A 443 -10.42 -2.16 -4.21
CA LEU A 443 -11.15 -3.26 -3.61
C LEU A 443 -10.65 -3.53 -2.19
N GLN A 444 -11.58 -3.65 -1.26
CA GLN A 444 -11.31 -3.96 0.15
C GLN A 444 -11.95 -5.30 0.50
N PHE A 445 -11.25 -6.13 1.28
CA PHE A 445 -11.69 -7.48 1.62
C PHE A 445 -11.70 -7.67 3.14
N ASP A 446 -12.84 -8.12 3.67
CA ASP A 446 -13.04 -8.34 5.10
C ASP A 446 -13.90 -9.59 5.35
N THR A 447 -13.97 -10.06 6.59
CA THR A 447 -14.83 -11.15 7.00
C THR A 447 -15.51 -10.86 8.34
N MET A 448 -16.82 -11.07 8.38
CA MET A 448 -17.63 -11.10 9.61
C MET A 448 -18.27 -12.49 9.81
N CYS A 449 -17.86 -13.47 9.01
CA CYS A 449 -18.37 -14.84 9.11
C CYS A 449 -17.86 -15.51 10.39
N PRO A 450 -18.75 -16.02 11.24
CA PRO A 450 -18.34 -16.73 12.45
C PRO A 450 -17.55 -18.01 12.12
N THR A 451 -16.55 -18.34 12.91
CA THR A 451 -15.68 -19.51 12.71
C THR A 451 -16.38 -20.85 12.93
N ASP A 452 -17.48 -20.85 13.66
CA ASP A 452 -18.39 -21.99 13.82
C ASP A 452 -19.24 -22.26 12.57
N THR A 453 -19.54 -21.21 11.78
CA THR A 453 -20.24 -21.32 10.51
C THR A 453 -19.32 -21.78 9.40
N LEU A 454 -18.14 -21.16 9.28
CA LEU A 454 -17.12 -21.54 8.31
C LEU A 454 -15.71 -21.45 8.92
N ALA A 455 -14.96 -22.54 8.89
CA ALA A 455 -13.62 -22.59 9.46
C ALA A 455 -12.67 -21.53 8.88
N LEU A 456 -11.81 -20.94 9.70
CA LEU A 456 -10.97 -19.78 9.38
C LEU A 456 -10.08 -19.99 8.14
N HIS A 457 -9.59 -21.20 7.90
CA HIS A 457 -8.78 -21.50 6.71
C HIS A 457 -9.57 -21.36 5.41
N TRP A 458 -10.86 -21.69 5.40
CA TRP A 458 -11.75 -21.45 4.26
C TRP A 458 -12.06 -19.97 4.07
N GLN A 459 -12.27 -19.24 5.16
CA GLN A 459 -12.48 -17.80 5.08
C GLN A 459 -11.27 -17.09 4.45
N ARG A 460 -10.05 -17.43 4.89
CA ARG A 460 -8.81 -16.89 4.30
C ARG A 460 -8.65 -17.25 2.83
N LEU A 461 -9.02 -18.47 2.46
CA LEU A 461 -8.99 -18.92 1.07
C LEU A 461 -9.97 -18.13 0.19
N ILE A 462 -11.18 -17.85 0.67
CA ILE A 462 -12.17 -17.02 -0.03
C ILE A 462 -11.63 -15.59 -0.22
N LEU A 463 -11.05 -14.98 0.82
CA LEU A 463 -10.44 -13.65 0.70
C LEU A 463 -9.26 -13.64 -0.29
N ALA A 464 -8.44 -14.68 -0.31
CA ALA A 464 -7.39 -14.83 -1.32
C ALA A 464 -7.96 -14.96 -2.74
N HIS A 465 -9.05 -15.71 -2.93
CA HIS A 465 -9.72 -15.80 -4.23
C HIS A 465 -10.39 -14.50 -4.68
N LEU A 466 -10.81 -13.65 -3.77
CA LEU A 466 -11.29 -12.31 -4.10
C LEU A 466 -10.15 -11.41 -4.61
N ALA A 467 -8.96 -11.56 -4.05
CA ALA A 467 -7.79 -10.74 -4.40
C ALA A 467 -7.03 -11.23 -5.66
N GLU A 468 -7.08 -12.53 -5.99
CA GLU A 468 -6.28 -13.12 -7.08
C GLU A 468 -6.74 -12.75 -8.48
N LYS A 469 -7.98 -12.24 -8.66
CA LYS A 469 -8.58 -11.97 -9.96
C LYS A 469 -9.06 -10.52 -10.08
N ALA A 470 -8.79 -9.89 -11.21
CA ALA A 470 -9.47 -8.66 -11.60
C ALA A 470 -10.94 -8.97 -11.97
N HIS A 471 -11.86 -8.62 -11.06
CA HIS A 471 -13.29 -8.84 -11.28
C HIS A 471 -13.85 -7.85 -12.28
N ARG A 472 -14.68 -8.32 -13.22
CA ARG A 472 -15.31 -7.49 -14.24
C ARG A 472 -16.72 -7.08 -13.84
N GLY A 473 -17.08 -5.83 -14.13
CA GLY A 473 -18.42 -5.30 -13.94
C GLY A 473 -19.43 -5.84 -14.94
N VAL A 474 -20.66 -5.41 -14.83
CA VAL A 474 -21.80 -5.90 -15.61
C VAL A 474 -22.34 -4.91 -16.63
N LEU A 475 -21.87 -3.65 -16.62
CA LEU A 475 -22.30 -2.62 -17.57
C LEU A 475 -21.51 -2.68 -18.88
N THR A 476 -20.19 -2.74 -18.77
CA THR A 476 -19.29 -2.68 -19.91
C THR A 476 -18.24 -3.80 -19.90
N GLY A 477 -18.20 -4.60 -18.82
CA GLY A 477 -17.15 -5.57 -18.57
C GLY A 477 -15.83 -4.95 -18.12
N ALA A 478 -15.84 -3.66 -17.77
CA ALA A 478 -14.70 -2.97 -17.21
C ALA A 478 -14.36 -3.52 -15.80
N PRO A 479 -13.11 -3.38 -15.33
CA PRO A 479 -12.74 -3.77 -13.98
C PRO A 479 -13.58 -3.02 -12.93
N ILE A 480 -13.92 -3.70 -11.82
CA ILE A 480 -14.60 -3.05 -10.70
C ILE A 480 -13.59 -2.40 -9.73
N THR A 481 -14.03 -1.33 -9.06
CA THR A 481 -13.24 -0.60 -8.07
C THR A 481 -14.13 -0.01 -6.99
N ASP A 482 -13.54 0.44 -5.89
CA ASP A 482 -14.21 1.16 -4.79
C ASP A 482 -15.38 0.36 -4.21
N ILE A 483 -15.13 -0.92 -3.95
CA ILE A 483 -16.10 -1.85 -3.35
C ILE A 483 -15.44 -2.56 -2.16
N ARG A 484 -16.14 -2.56 -1.04
CA ARG A 484 -15.79 -3.42 0.10
C ARG A 484 -16.55 -4.73 0.01
N PHE A 485 -15.81 -5.83 0.01
CA PHE A 485 -16.34 -7.18 0.09
C PHE A 485 -16.20 -7.70 1.51
N THR A 486 -17.32 -8.03 2.15
CA THR A 486 -17.31 -8.64 3.47
C THR A 486 -17.91 -10.04 3.37
N LEU A 487 -17.14 -11.06 3.69
CA LEU A 487 -17.65 -12.43 3.80
C LEU A 487 -18.59 -12.51 5.00
N VAL A 488 -19.89 -12.73 4.75
CA VAL A 488 -20.92 -12.76 5.81
C VAL A 488 -21.27 -14.17 6.23
N SER A 489 -21.28 -15.10 5.30
CA SER A 489 -21.60 -16.50 5.55
C SER A 489 -20.98 -17.39 4.48
N GLY A 490 -20.82 -18.67 4.80
CA GLY A 490 -20.36 -19.67 3.85
C GLY A 490 -20.52 -21.06 4.42
N LYS A 491 -20.55 -22.06 3.52
CA LYS A 491 -20.75 -23.44 3.92
C LYS A 491 -19.83 -24.38 3.16
N ALA A 492 -19.19 -25.26 3.90
CA ALA A 492 -18.38 -26.37 3.40
C ALA A 492 -19.01 -27.72 3.74
N HIS A 493 -18.68 -28.73 2.97
CA HIS A 493 -19.05 -30.11 3.28
C HIS A 493 -17.80 -30.93 3.62
N LEU A 494 -17.81 -31.63 4.76
CA LEU A 494 -16.63 -32.33 5.33
C LEU A 494 -15.92 -33.31 4.37
N LYS A 495 -16.62 -33.86 3.39
CA LYS A 495 -16.09 -34.88 2.47
C LYS A 495 -16.04 -34.45 1.00
N HIS A 496 -16.66 -33.29 0.68
CA HIS A 496 -16.89 -32.88 -0.70
C HIS A 496 -16.45 -31.46 -1.02
N THR A 497 -15.77 -30.77 -0.10
CA THR A 497 -15.26 -29.44 -0.35
C THR A 497 -13.76 -29.47 -0.57
N GLU A 498 -13.35 -28.97 -1.72
CA GLU A 498 -11.95 -28.71 -2.08
C GLU A 498 -11.72 -27.20 -2.26
N GLY A 499 -10.46 -26.76 -2.24
CA GLY A 499 -10.12 -25.34 -2.37
C GLY A 499 -10.64 -24.71 -3.68
N GLY A 500 -10.64 -25.46 -4.77
CA GLY A 500 -11.16 -25.03 -6.06
C GLY A 500 -12.67 -24.76 -6.08
N ASP A 501 -13.43 -25.39 -5.19
CA ASP A 501 -14.89 -25.18 -5.09
C ASP A 501 -15.20 -23.81 -4.53
N PHE A 502 -14.45 -23.38 -3.50
CA PHE A 502 -14.58 -22.03 -2.98
C PHE A 502 -14.18 -20.96 -3.99
N ARG A 503 -13.16 -21.22 -4.84
CA ARG A 503 -12.84 -20.32 -5.95
C ARG A 503 -14.05 -20.11 -6.87
N GLN A 504 -14.69 -21.22 -7.28
CA GLN A 504 -15.85 -21.16 -8.14
C GLN A 504 -17.06 -20.48 -7.48
N ALA A 505 -17.33 -20.80 -6.22
CA ALA A 505 -18.41 -20.18 -5.46
C ALA A 505 -18.16 -18.68 -5.24
N THR A 506 -16.93 -18.27 -4.89
CA THR A 506 -16.55 -16.86 -4.68
C THR A 506 -16.74 -16.03 -5.95
N TYR A 507 -16.26 -16.50 -7.10
CA TYR A 507 -16.43 -15.75 -8.35
C TYR A 507 -17.90 -15.61 -8.76
N ARG A 508 -18.71 -16.64 -8.53
CA ARG A 508 -20.15 -16.60 -8.76
C ARG A 508 -20.85 -15.64 -7.79
N ALA A 509 -20.45 -15.62 -6.52
CA ALA A 509 -20.99 -14.69 -5.53
C ALA A 509 -20.74 -13.23 -5.93
N VAL A 510 -19.51 -12.89 -6.33
CA VAL A 510 -19.18 -11.56 -6.85
C VAL A 510 -20.04 -11.22 -8.06
N ARG A 511 -20.09 -12.10 -9.06
CA ARG A 511 -20.82 -11.84 -10.30
C ARG A 511 -22.32 -11.73 -10.09
N GLN A 512 -22.91 -12.61 -9.29
CA GLN A 512 -24.32 -12.60 -8.95
C GLN A 512 -24.70 -11.34 -8.18
N GLY A 513 -23.87 -10.90 -7.25
CA GLY A 513 -24.05 -9.66 -6.53
C GLY A 513 -24.02 -8.45 -7.46
N LEU A 514 -23.07 -8.36 -8.39
CA LEU A 514 -22.99 -7.30 -9.39
C LEU A 514 -24.22 -7.28 -10.31
N MET A 515 -24.76 -8.45 -10.69
CA MET A 515 -25.99 -8.52 -11.49
C MET A 515 -27.23 -7.97 -10.77
N LYS A 516 -27.24 -7.99 -9.43
CA LYS A 516 -28.31 -7.42 -8.58
C LYS A 516 -28.06 -5.97 -8.23
N ALA A 517 -26.80 -5.54 -8.23
CA ALA A 517 -26.38 -4.22 -7.79
C ALA A 517 -26.86 -3.11 -8.73
N GLN A 518 -27.07 -1.94 -8.18
CA GLN A 518 -27.12 -0.71 -8.95
C GLN A 518 -25.70 -0.30 -9.33
N SER A 519 -25.21 -0.81 -10.46
CA SER A 519 -23.85 -0.54 -10.95
C SER A 519 -23.72 0.88 -11.52
N VAL A 520 -22.56 1.49 -11.29
CA VAL A 520 -22.19 2.84 -11.75
C VAL A 520 -20.94 2.74 -12.59
N LEU A 521 -21.00 3.30 -13.81
CA LEU A 521 -19.85 3.43 -14.68
C LEU A 521 -19.01 4.62 -14.24
N LEU A 522 -17.72 4.43 -14.09
CA LEU A 522 -16.76 5.46 -13.76
C LEU A 522 -15.92 5.78 -14.99
N GLU A 523 -15.79 7.06 -15.30
CA GLU A 523 -14.92 7.56 -16.37
C GLU A 523 -13.75 8.34 -15.79
N PRO A 524 -12.56 8.27 -16.43
CA PRO A 524 -11.39 9.02 -15.98
C PRO A 524 -11.56 10.51 -16.29
N TRP A 525 -11.00 11.34 -15.40
CA TRP A 525 -11.00 12.79 -15.51
C TRP A 525 -9.58 13.33 -15.58
N TYR A 526 -9.37 14.35 -16.42
CA TYR A 526 -8.18 15.19 -16.40
C TYR A 526 -8.42 16.43 -15.54
N ALA A 527 -7.47 16.75 -14.68
CA ALA A 527 -7.26 18.13 -14.21
C ALA A 527 -6.44 18.83 -15.29
N PHE A 528 -6.84 20.05 -15.61
CA PHE A 528 -6.15 20.88 -16.60
C PHE A 528 -5.68 22.22 -16.01
N ARG A 529 -4.59 22.72 -16.58
CA ARG A 529 -4.14 24.11 -16.45
C ARG A 529 -3.95 24.66 -17.86
N MET A 530 -4.75 25.64 -18.22
CA MET A 530 -4.67 26.32 -19.51
C MET A 530 -4.04 27.70 -19.35
N GLU A 531 -3.10 28.01 -20.22
CA GLU A 531 -2.53 29.35 -20.38
C GLU A 531 -3.09 29.95 -21.66
N LEU A 532 -3.83 31.03 -21.55
CA LEU A 532 -4.64 31.61 -22.62
C LEU A 532 -4.44 33.11 -22.76
N PRO A 533 -4.44 33.64 -24.00
CA PRO A 533 -4.65 35.04 -24.19
C PRO A 533 -6.03 35.50 -23.66
N ALA A 534 -6.12 36.64 -22.96
CA ALA A 534 -7.35 37.12 -22.33
C ALA A 534 -8.60 37.08 -23.24
N PRO A 535 -8.55 37.46 -24.55
CA PRO A 535 -9.71 37.39 -25.42
C PRO A 535 -10.24 35.95 -25.68
N SER A 536 -9.41 34.94 -25.43
CA SER A 536 -9.76 33.52 -25.70
C SER A 536 -10.38 32.80 -24.50
N VAL A 537 -10.33 33.38 -23.31
CA VAL A 537 -10.78 32.76 -22.03
C VAL A 537 -12.28 32.45 -22.07
N GLY A 538 -13.11 33.36 -22.55
CA GLY A 538 -14.56 33.14 -22.63
C GLY A 538 -14.94 31.94 -23.51
N ARG A 539 -14.21 31.72 -24.61
CA ARG A 539 -14.42 30.54 -25.45
C ARG A 539 -13.99 29.26 -24.72
N ALA A 540 -12.80 29.25 -24.09
CA ALA A 540 -12.33 28.11 -23.33
C ALA A 540 -13.32 27.72 -22.22
N ILE A 541 -13.87 28.69 -21.47
CA ILE A 541 -14.89 28.42 -20.45
C ILE A 541 -16.14 27.77 -21.07
N THR A 542 -16.62 28.29 -22.21
CA THR A 542 -17.78 27.74 -22.91
C THR A 542 -17.51 26.30 -23.37
N ASP A 543 -16.31 26.05 -23.90
CA ASP A 543 -15.92 24.71 -24.36
C ASP A 543 -15.86 23.75 -23.16
N ILE A 544 -15.28 24.13 -22.03
CA ILE A 544 -15.23 23.32 -20.81
C ILE A 544 -16.64 23.05 -20.27
N GLN A 545 -17.53 24.03 -20.28
CA GLN A 545 -18.94 23.82 -19.92
C GLN A 545 -19.64 22.83 -20.85
N ARG A 546 -19.42 22.94 -22.15
CA ARG A 546 -19.93 21.99 -23.16
C ARG A 546 -19.40 20.58 -22.91
N MET A 547 -18.13 20.44 -22.47
CA MET A 547 -17.52 19.18 -22.06
C MET A 547 -17.95 18.69 -20.68
N GLN A 548 -18.91 19.37 -20.05
CA GLN A 548 -19.39 19.05 -18.70
C GLN A 548 -18.29 19.09 -17.62
N GLY A 549 -17.23 19.84 -17.90
CA GLY A 549 -16.11 20.07 -17.00
C GLY A 549 -16.41 21.09 -15.91
N GLU A 550 -15.54 21.13 -14.93
CA GLU A 550 -15.53 22.10 -13.82
C GLU A 550 -14.34 23.02 -14.01
N TYR A 551 -14.46 24.30 -13.64
CA TYR A 551 -13.37 25.25 -13.72
C TYR A 551 -13.38 26.20 -12.52
N GLU A 552 -12.19 26.67 -12.17
CA GLU A 552 -11.94 27.69 -11.16
C GLU A 552 -12.00 29.10 -11.81
N PRO A 553 -12.22 30.18 -11.04
CA PRO A 553 -12.16 31.52 -11.57
C PRO A 553 -10.83 31.76 -12.31
N PRO A 554 -10.85 32.36 -13.51
CA PRO A 554 -9.63 32.61 -14.27
C PRO A 554 -8.74 33.64 -13.54
N GLU A 555 -7.45 33.34 -13.46
CA GLU A 555 -6.42 34.20 -12.84
C GLU A 555 -5.60 34.90 -13.92
N GLN A 556 -5.31 36.17 -13.76
CA GLN A 556 -4.48 36.89 -14.71
C GLN A 556 -3.01 36.85 -14.27
N GLU A 557 -2.15 36.30 -15.12
CA GLU A 557 -0.72 36.21 -14.89
C GLU A 557 0.03 36.90 -16.05
N GLY A 558 0.36 38.20 -15.86
CA GLY A 558 0.95 39.04 -16.89
C GLY A 558 0.02 39.26 -18.09
N GLU A 559 0.47 38.93 -19.31
CA GLU A 559 -0.31 39.05 -20.55
C GLU A 559 -1.22 37.79 -20.79
N GLN A 560 -1.09 36.76 -19.99
CA GLN A 560 -1.86 35.52 -20.14
C GLN A 560 -2.85 35.38 -18.99
N THR A 561 -3.90 34.61 -19.23
CA THR A 561 -4.87 34.21 -18.23
C THR A 561 -4.77 32.71 -18.01
N ILE A 562 -4.69 32.32 -16.76
CA ILE A 562 -4.67 30.93 -16.37
C ILE A 562 -6.07 30.47 -16.02
N LEU A 563 -6.52 29.40 -16.65
CA LEU A 563 -7.76 28.71 -16.35
C LEU A 563 -7.44 27.32 -15.85
N ARG A 564 -7.80 27.04 -14.57
CA ARG A 564 -7.68 25.71 -13.97
C ARG A 564 -9.03 25.02 -13.89
N GLY A 565 -9.02 23.70 -13.88
CA GLY A 565 -10.25 22.93 -13.74
C GLY A 565 -10.08 21.44 -13.98
N SER A 566 -11.20 20.77 -14.19
CA SER A 566 -11.21 19.34 -14.53
C SER A 566 -12.34 19.03 -15.51
N ALA A 567 -12.10 18.02 -16.39
CA ALA A 567 -13.09 17.56 -17.35
C ALA A 567 -12.87 16.09 -17.72
N PRO A 568 -13.89 15.38 -18.24
CA PRO A 568 -13.78 14.00 -18.69
C PRO A 568 -12.70 13.82 -19.76
N VAL A 569 -11.88 12.80 -19.61
CA VAL A 569 -10.81 12.46 -20.56
C VAL A 569 -11.36 12.30 -21.98
N ARG A 570 -12.52 11.69 -22.11
CA ARG A 570 -13.20 11.44 -23.37
C ARG A 570 -13.39 12.70 -24.22
N LEU A 571 -13.67 13.82 -23.58
CA LEU A 571 -13.99 15.08 -24.25
C LEU A 571 -12.78 16.04 -24.34
N LEU A 572 -11.81 15.89 -23.43
CA LEU A 572 -10.68 16.82 -23.32
C LEU A 572 -9.42 16.36 -24.07
N ARG A 573 -9.27 15.05 -24.35
CA ARG A 573 -8.03 14.48 -24.92
C ARG A 573 -7.56 15.13 -26.24
N GLU A 574 -8.47 15.57 -27.09
CA GLU A 574 -8.16 16.17 -28.39
C GLU A 574 -8.24 17.71 -28.39
N TYR A 575 -8.65 18.28 -27.23
CA TYR A 575 -8.92 19.73 -27.12
C TYR A 575 -7.67 20.59 -27.32
N GLN A 576 -6.47 20.07 -27.10
CA GLN A 576 -5.22 20.80 -27.37
C GLN A 576 -5.14 21.29 -28.81
N THR A 577 -5.59 20.48 -29.78
CA THR A 577 -5.59 20.85 -31.21
C THR A 577 -6.54 22.00 -31.47
N GLU A 578 -7.76 21.97 -30.92
CA GLU A 578 -8.72 23.06 -31.00
C GLU A 578 -8.19 24.33 -30.34
N LEU A 579 -7.63 24.19 -29.12
CA LEU A 579 -7.04 25.28 -28.36
C LEU A 579 -5.94 25.97 -29.15
N THR A 580 -5.01 25.21 -29.72
CA THR A 580 -3.91 25.74 -30.53
C THR A 580 -4.44 26.47 -31.77
N ALA A 581 -5.47 25.96 -32.42
CA ALA A 581 -6.05 26.54 -33.62
C ALA A 581 -6.67 27.93 -33.33
N TYR A 582 -7.57 28.06 -32.35
CA TYR A 582 -8.25 29.34 -32.11
C TYR A 582 -7.39 30.36 -31.36
N THR A 583 -6.38 29.90 -30.59
CA THR A 583 -5.41 30.81 -29.94
C THR A 583 -4.23 31.20 -30.85
N ARG A 584 -4.21 30.68 -32.09
CA ARG A 584 -3.10 30.87 -33.07
C ARG A 584 -1.74 30.44 -32.47
N GLY A 585 -1.72 29.32 -31.81
CA GLY A 585 -0.50 28.74 -31.20
C GLY A 585 -0.05 29.39 -29.88
N ARG A 586 -0.82 30.38 -29.33
CA ARG A 586 -0.47 31.03 -28.06
C ARG A 586 -1.09 30.36 -26.83
N GLY A 587 -2.12 29.56 -27.01
CA GLY A 587 -2.72 28.79 -25.91
C GLY A 587 -1.96 27.50 -25.63
N ARG A 588 -1.80 27.18 -24.37
CA ARG A 588 -1.21 25.93 -23.91
C ARG A 588 -2.16 25.25 -22.94
N ILE A 589 -2.22 23.93 -22.95
CA ILE A 589 -2.95 23.13 -21.97
C ILE A 589 -2.02 22.05 -21.40
N GLN A 590 -2.05 21.93 -20.12
CA GLN A 590 -1.38 20.85 -19.39
C GLN A 590 -2.47 19.97 -18.79
N LEU A 591 -2.40 18.67 -19.05
CA LEU A 591 -3.36 17.68 -18.62
C LEU A 591 -2.74 16.73 -17.60
N ARG A 592 -3.52 16.32 -16.61
CA ARG A 592 -3.11 15.36 -15.59
C ARG A 592 -4.31 14.53 -15.17
N VAL A 593 -4.16 13.22 -15.08
CA VAL A 593 -5.21 12.35 -14.55
C VAL A 593 -5.54 12.77 -13.11
N SER A 594 -6.80 13.05 -12.83
CA SER A 594 -7.28 13.44 -11.49
C SER A 594 -8.07 12.37 -10.77
N GLY A 595 -8.23 11.19 -11.41
CA GLY A 595 -8.98 10.06 -10.88
C GLY A 595 -10.20 9.72 -11.72
N TYR A 596 -11.08 8.91 -11.15
CA TYR A 596 -12.32 8.45 -11.79
C TYR A 596 -13.52 9.08 -11.12
N ARG A 597 -14.56 9.40 -11.92
CA ARG A 597 -15.83 9.94 -11.42
C ARG A 597 -17.01 9.27 -12.12
N PRO A 598 -18.23 9.27 -11.52
CA PRO A 598 -19.41 8.71 -12.16
C PRO A 598 -19.67 9.32 -13.54
N CYS A 599 -19.86 8.46 -14.54
CA CYS A 599 -20.11 8.88 -15.90
C CYS A 599 -21.54 9.36 -16.06
N ARG A 600 -21.74 10.61 -16.54
CA ARG A 600 -23.06 11.20 -16.74
C ARG A 600 -23.82 10.60 -17.92
N GLU A 601 -23.09 10.13 -18.94
CA GLU A 601 -23.65 9.54 -20.15
C GLU A 601 -23.58 8.00 -20.14
N GLN A 602 -23.66 7.40 -18.94
CA GLN A 602 -23.53 5.96 -18.73
C GLN A 602 -24.39 5.13 -19.67
N GLU A 603 -25.67 5.46 -19.81
CA GLU A 603 -26.62 4.66 -20.63
C GLU A 603 -26.22 4.62 -22.12
N GLN A 604 -25.71 5.76 -22.63
CA GLN A 604 -25.27 5.86 -24.01
C GLN A 604 -24.01 5.00 -24.23
N ILE A 605 -23.03 5.12 -23.35
CA ILE A 605 -21.76 4.40 -23.43
C ILE A 605 -21.95 2.89 -23.29
N VAL A 606 -22.79 2.46 -22.33
CA VAL A 606 -23.13 1.04 -22.15
C VAL A 606 -23.77 0.48 -23.43
N LYS A 607 -24.66 1.25 -24.07
CA LYS A 607 -25.30 0.85 -25.32
C LYS A 607 -24.29 0.79 -26.49
N GLU A 608 -23.36 1.75 -26.57
CA GLU A 608 -22.31 1.79 -27.61
C GLU A 608 -21.36 0.62 -27.50
N LEU A 609 -20.93 0.29 -26.28
CA LEU A 609 -20.02 -0.84 -26.02
C LEU A 609 -20.70 -2.20 -26.14
N GLY A 610 -22.02 -2.28 -25.91
CA GLY A 610 -22.84 -3.47 -26.17
C GLY A 610 -22.41 -4.74 -25.43
N TYR A 611 -21.81 -4.61 -24.25
CA TYR A 611 -21.41 -5.75 -23.44
C TYR A 611 -22.64 -6.47 -22.87
N ASP A 612 -22.68 -7.80 -23.03
CA ASP A 612 -23.75 -8.66 -22.47
C ASP A 612 -23.17 -9.53 -21.35
N PRO A 613 -23.42 -9.20 -20.07
CA PRO A 613 -22.89 -9.94 -18.93
C PRO A 613 -23.40 -11.38 -18.85
N ALA A 614 -24.54 -11.70 -19.48
CA ALA A 614 -25.09 -13.07 -19.48
C ALA A 614 -24.38 -14.00 -20.47
N ARG A 615 -23.68 -13.43 -21.45
CA ARG A 615 -22.87 -14.18 -22.44
C ARG A 615 -21.42 -14.34 -22.08
N ASP A 616 -20.97 -13.75 -21.00
CA ASP A 616 -19.58 -13.85 -20.54
C ASP A 616 -19.35 -15.20 -19.83
N LEU A 617 -18.89 -16.17 -20.59
CA LEU A 617 -18.62 -17.54 -20.12
C LEU A 617 -17.44 -17.61 -19.14
N GLU A 618 -16.52 -16.65 -19.18
CA GLU A 618 -15.38 -16.58 -18.23
C GLU A 618 -15.81 -16.09 -16.86
N ASN A 619 -16.92 -15.35 -16.79
CA ASN A 619 -17.46 -14.77 -15.56
C ASN A 619 -18.95 -15.12 -15.39
N PRO A 620 -19.29 -16.42 -15.19
CA PRO A 620 -20.67 -16.85 -15.09
C PRO A 620 -21.36 -16.28 -13.85
N ALA A 621 -22.55 -15.71 -14.02
CA ALA A 621 -23.38 -15.18 -12.95
C ALA A 621 -24.28 -16.28 -12.32
N SER A 622 -24.50 -17.38 -13.01
CA SER A 622 -25.28 -18.52 -12.55
C SER A 622 -24.49 -19.36 -11.54
N SER A 623 -25.20 -20.07 -10.69
CA SER A 623 -24.66 -21.04 -9.72
C SER A 623 -24.99 -22.48 -10.11
N VAL A 624 -24.20 -23.43 -9.63
CA VAL A 624 -24.39 -24.86 -9.91
C VAL A 624 -24.87 -25.54 -8.63
N PHE A 625 -26.04 -26.13 -8.70
CA PHE A 625 -26.66 -26.91 -7.63
C PHE A 625 -26.73 -28.39 -8.02
N CYS A 626 -26.97 -29.29 -7.06
CA CYS A 626 -27.10 -30.73 -7.28
C CYS A 626 -28.48 -31.23 -6.87
N ALA A 627 -29.17 -31.92 -7.75
CA ALA A 627 -30.38 -32.65 -7.43
C ALA A 627 -30.33 -34.05 -8.04
N HIS A 628 -30.73 -35.05 -7.24
CA HIS A 628 -30.75 -36.44 -7.66
C HIS A 628 -29.42 -36.97 -8.25
N GLY A 629 -28.26 -36.41 -7.77
CA GLY A 629 -26.94 -36.82 -8.23
C GLY A 629 -26.51 -36.21 -9.56
N ALA A 630 -27.22 -35.21 -10.09
CA ALA A 630 -26.87 -34.47 -11.27
C ALA A 630 -26.73 -32.97 -10.95
N GLY A 631 -25.65 -32.33 -11.41
CA GLY A 631 -25.48 -30.87 -11.33
C GLY A 631 -26.41 -30.18 -12.31
N TYR A 632 -27.07 -29.11 -11.89
CA TYR A 632 -27.88 -28.24 -12.76
C TYR A 632 -27.58 -26.78 -12.48
N GLU A 633 -27.76 -25.94 -13.48
CA GLU A 633 -27.47 -24.52 -13.44
C GLU A 633 -28.70 -23.73 -12.97
N VAL A 634 -28.50 -22.85 -11.98
CA VAL A 634 -29.52 -21.90 -11.48
C VAL A 634 -29.09 -20.51 -11.90
N LYS A 635 -29.99 -19.79 -12.60
CA LYS A 635 -29.74 -18.43 -13.07
C LYS A 635 -29.58 -17.49 -11.89
N TRP A 636 -28.82 -16.41 -12.07
CA TRP A 636 -28.50 -15.45 -11.03
C TRP A 636 -29.73 -14.86 -10.30
N GLN A 637 -30.88 -14.72 -10.99
CA GLN A 637 -32.12 -14.23 -10.40
C GLN A 637 -32.71 -15.20 -9.36
N ASP A 638 -32.49 -16.49 -9.53
CA ASP A 638 -33.13 -17.56 -8.75
C ASP A 638 -32.16 -18.13 -7.68
N VAL A 639 -30.89 -17.71 -7.69
CA VAL A 639 -29.86 -18.23 -6.75
C VAL A 639 -30.24 -17.93 -5.30
N ASP A 640 -30.76 -16.74 -5.02
CA ASP A 640 -31.12 -16.33 -3.66
C ASP A 640 -32.22 -17.24 -3.06
N ALA A 641 -33.17 -17.69 -3.90
CA ALA A 641 -34.25 -18.60 -3.48
C ALA A 641 -33.78 -20.04 -3.33
N ALA A 642 -32.69 -20.42 -4.03
CA ALA A 642 -32.13 -21.76 -4.00
C ALA A 642 -31.01 -21.92 -2.95
N ALA A 643 -30.51 -20.82 -2.38
CA ALA A 643 -29.41 -20.81 -1.42
C ALA A 643 -29.70 -21.66 -0.18
N HIS A 644 -28.69 -22.38 0.30
CA HIS A 644 -28.81 -23.24 1.48
C HIS A 644 -28.63 -22.47 2.79
N LEU A 645 -28.01 -21.31 2.76
CA LEU A 645 -27.84 -20.41 3.89
C LEU A 645 -28.83 -19.25 3.82
N PRO A 646 -29.24 -18.70 4.97
CA PRO A 646 -30.17 -17.56 5.00
C PRO A 646 -29.45 -16.29 4.50
N LEU A 647 -30.16 -15.49 3.72
CA LEU A 647 -29.72 -14.19 3.25
C LEU A 647 -29.69 -13.14 4.37
N LEU A 648 -28.78 -12.17 4.25
CA LEU A 648 -28.82 -10.95 5.05
C LEU A 648 -30.07 -10.15 4.71
N ARG A 649 -30.82 -9.70 5.71
CA ARG A 649 -31.92 -8.76 5.50
C ARG A 649 -31.35 -7.35 5.34
N LEU A 650 -31.00 -6.97 4.12
CA LEU A 650 -30.63 -5.60 3.75
C LEU A 650 -31.92 -4.78 3.69
N GLY A 651 -32.13 -3.84 4.63
CA GLY A 651 -33.27 -2.89 4.58
C GLY A 651 -34.35 -3.02 5.66
N GLY A 652 -34.12 -3.73 6.75
CA GLY A 652 -34.87 -3.48 7.98
C GLY A 652 -34.50 -2.13 8.59
N PRO A 653 -35.44 -1.42 9.30
CA PRO A 653 -35.09 -0.19 10.00
C PRO A 653 -33.84 -0.47 10.85
N ALA A 654 -32.87 0.47 10.79
CA ALA A 654 -31.63 0.41 11.56
C ALA A 654 -31.96 -0.18 12.92
N ARG A 655 -31.35 -1.30 13.27
CA ARG A 655 -31.45 -1.84 14.62
C ARG A 655 -31.04 -0.70 15.51
N GLN A 656 -32.06 -0.06 16.14
CA GLN A 656 -31.80 0.74 17.31
C GLN A 656 -30.96 -0.17 18.21
N GLU A 657 -29.75 0.27 18.55
CA GLU A 657 -28.99 -0.36 19.61
C GLU A 657 -29.96 -0.66 20.73
N PRO A 658 -30.04 -1.89 21.22
CA PRO A 658 -30.96 -2.18 22.32
C PRO A 658 -30.57 -1.24 23.44
N GLN A 659 -31.42 -0.25 23.71
CA GLN A 659 -31.31 0.58 24.90
C GLN A 659 -31.13 -0.39 26.04
N ARG A 660 -29.96 -0.37 26.66
CA ARG A 660 -29.65 -1.09 27.89
C ARG A 660 -30.70 -0.67 28.94
N ILE A 661 -31.75 -1.46 29.02
CA ILE A 661 -32.57 -1.45 30.24
C ILE A 661 -31.71 -2.10 31.31
N VAL A 662 -30.98 -1.28 32.03
CA VAL A 662 -30.34 -1.68 33.29
C VAL A 662 -31.46 -1.94 34.26
N LYS A 663 -32.01 -3.15 34.27
CA LYS A 663 -32.70 -3.68 35.44
C LYS A 663 -31.63 -4.22 36.35
N SER A 664 -31.38 -3.48 37.43
CA SER A 664 -30.67 -3.99 38.59
C SER A 664 -31.43 -5.24 39.11
N VAL A 665 -30.84 -6.40 38.85
CA VAL A 665 -31.29 -7.64 39.46
C VAL A 665 -30.43 -7.85 40.71
N ALA A 666 -31.07 -7.81 41.84
CA ALA A 666 -30.50 -8.18 43.11
C ALA A 666 -29.99 -9.64 43.13
N PRO A 667 -28.93 -9.96 43.85
CA PRO A 667 -28.37 -11.30 43.90
C PRO A 667 -29.28 -12.24 44.69
N GLY A 668 -29.90 -13.19 44.01
CA GLY A 668 -30.79 -14.16 44.62
C GLY A 668 -31.57 -14.92 43.54
N GLY A 669 -30.90 -15.72 42.70
CA GLY A 669 -31.48 -16.45 41.62
C GLY A 669 -31.80 -17.89 41.99
N ALA A 670 -33.03 -18.27 41.82
CA ALA A 670 -33.62 -19.53 42.17
C ALA A 670 -33.17 -20.69 41.27
N PRO A 671 -33.15 -21.92 41.80
CA PRO A 671 -32.87 -23.17 41.07
C PRO A 671 -33.83 -23.48 39.89
N GLU A 672 -34.90 -22.72 39.78
CA GLU A 672 -35.96 -22.90 38.75
C GLU A 672 -35.51 -22.40 37.37
N LEU A 673 -34.70 -21.34 37.29
CA LEU A 673 -34.22 -20.77 36.00
C LEU A 673 -33.20 -21.71 35.32
N GLU A 674 -32.39 -22.43 36.11
CA GLU A 674 -31.43 -23.41 35.62
C GLU A 674 -32.13 -24.66 35.04
N LYS A 675 -33.23 -25.07 35.64
CA LYS A 675 -34.08 -26.15 35.14
C LYS A 675 -34.82 -25.74 33.86
N GLU A 676 -35.24 -24.50 33.75
CA GLU A 676 -35.93 -23.99 32.57
C GLU A 676 -34.96 -23.83 31.38
N LEU A 677 -33.73 -23.37 31.61
CA LEU A 677 -32.66 -23.34 30.63
C LEU A 677 -32.23 -24.73 30.13
N LEU A 678 -32.13 -25.69 31.05
CA LEU A 678 -31.84 -27.10 30.66
C LEU A 678 -32.99 -27.70 29.84
N ALA A 679 -34.23 -27.40 30.16
CA ALA A 679 -35.42 -27.85 29.42
C ALA A 679 -35.51 -27.20 28.03
N ILE A 680 -35.09 -25.95 27.90
CA ILE A 680 -34.99 -25.26 26.59
C ILE A 680 -33.89 -25.89 25.76
N PHE A 681 -32.72 -26.19 26.34
CA PHE A 681 -31.61 -26.82 25.68
C PHE A 681 -31.97 -28.25 25.18
N GLU A 682 -32.59 -29.08 26.04
CA GLU A 682 -33.04 -30.42 25.64
C GLU A 682 -34.14 -30.40 24.57
N ARG A 683 -35.01 -29.36 24.58
CA ARG A 683 -36.07 -29.20 23.56
C ARG A 683 -35.48 -28.72 22.20
N THR A 684 -34.40 -28.01 22.22
CA THR A 684 -33.77 -27.44 20.99
C THR A 684 -32.76 -28.39 20.37
N TYR A 685 -32.01 -29.12 21.19
CA TYR A 685 -30.87 -29.94 20.74
C TYR A 685 -31.01 -31.43 21.03
N GLY A 686 -32.13 -31.88 21.64
CA GLY A 686 -32.40 -33.28 22.03
C GLY A 686 -31.71 -33.67 23.33
N ALA A 687 -32.16 -34.79 23.91
CA ALA A 687 -31.69 -35.28 25.20
C ALA A 687 -30.17 -35.48 25.22
N ILE A 688 -29.50 -34.91 26.22
CA ILE A 688 -28.07 -35.00 26.42
C ILE A 688 -27.70 -36.49 26.69
N ARG A 689 -27.25 -37.21 25.66
CA ARG A 689 -26.60 -38.51 25.85
C ARG A 689 -25.18 -38.25 26.35
N ARG A 690 -24.89 -38.58 27.60
CA ARG A 690 -23.53 -38.67 28.12
C ARG A 690 -22.77 -39.67 27.22
N ARG A 691 -21.89 -39.12 26.35
CA ARG A 691 -20.91 -39.96 25.65
C ARG A 691 -19.89 -40.41 26.68
N ASP A 692 -19.64 -41.70 26.79
CA ASP A 692 -18.53 -42.26 27.52
C ASP A 692 -17.23 -41.66 27.03
N VAL A 693 -16.47 -41.08 27.95
CA VAL A 693 -15.19 -40.45 27.75
C VAL A 693 -14.22 -41.48 27.19
N LEU A 694 -13.63 -41.20 26.04
CA LEU A 694 -12.46 -41.93 25.54
C LEU A 694 -11.38 -41.98 26.65
N PRO A 695 -10.62 -43.10 26.77
CA PRO A 695 -9.70 -43.28 27.87
C PRO A 695 -8.67 -42.14 27.92
N GLN A 696 -8.64 -41.43 29.03
CA GLN A 696 -7.65 -40.46 29.36
C GLN A 696 -6.27 -41.11 29.29
N MET A 697 -5.44 -40.71 28.33
CA MET A 697 -4.00 -40.86 28.46
C MET A 697 -3.57 -40.08 29.70
N MET A 698 -3.24 -40.84 30.78
CA MET A 698 -2.73 -40.24 32.02
C MET A 698 -1.46 -39.46 31.75
N LEU A 699 -1.59 -38.15 31.77
CA LEU A 699 -0.47 -37.24 31.94
C LEU A 699 -0.03 -37.28 33.41
N ARG A 700 1.26 -37.34 33.63
CA ARG A 700 1.87 -37.35 34.95
C ARG A 700 1.33 -36.18 35.78
N SER A 701 0.72 -36.52 36.90
CA SER A 701 0.02 -35.61 37.80
C SER A 701 0.94 -34.66 38.61
N GLU A 702 2.26 -34.79 38.40
CA GLU A 702 3.27 -34.01 39.15
C GLU A 702 3.43 -32.58 38.64
N ASP A 703 3.46 -32.38 37.29
CA ASP A 703 3.69 -31.03 36.73
C ASP A 703 2.53 -30.03 36.95
N LYS A 704 1.31 -30.55 37.10
CA LYS A 704 0.11 -29.69 37.38
C LYS A 704 0.03 -29.20 38.83
N ARG A 705 0.42 -30.03 39.75
CA ARG A 705 0.42 -29.67 41.18
C ARG A 705 1.51 -28.66 41.51
N GLU A 706 2.69 -28.79 40.90
CA GLU A 706 3.79 -27.84 41.07
C GLU A 706 3.42 -26.45 40.57
N PHE A 707 2.78 -26.31 39.41
CA PHE A 707 2.37 -25.01 38.87
C PHE A 707 1.34 -24.33 39.79
N LEU A 708 0.27 -25.02 40.19
CA LEU A 708 -0.74 -24.48 41.11
C LEU A 708 -0.19 -24.17 42.53
N GLN A 709 0.85 -24.87 42.96
CA GLN A 709 1.54 -24.58 44.20
C GLN A 709 2.55 -23.44 44.09
N SER A 710 3.06 -23.18 42.92
CA SER A 710 3.96 -22.04 42.63
C SER A 710 3.24 -20.70 42.53
N LEU A 711 1.92 -20.71 42.31
CA LEU A 711 1.07 -19.51 42.38
C LEU A 711 0.98 -19.06 43.83
N GLY A 712 1.57 -17.91 44.14
CA GLY A 712 1.63 -17.35 45.51
C GLY A 712 0.27 -17.16 46.16
N PRO A 713 0.22 -16.68 47.43
CA PRO A 713 -1.00 -16.55 48.22
C PRO A 713 -1.92 -15.38 47.82
N ALA A 714 -1.85 -14.90 46.61
CA ALA A 714 -2.72 -13.80 46.14
C ALA A 714 -4.20 -14.23 46.11
N ASP A 715 -5.07 -13.36 46.54
CA ASP A 715 -6.51 -13.61 46.61
C ASP A 715 -7.22 -13.36 45.25
N ASP A 716 -6.62 -12.57 44.36
CA ASP A 716 -7.14 -12.16 43.07
C ASP A 716 -6.32 -12.73 41.87
N PHE A 717 -7.01 -13.42 40.96
CA PHE A 717 -6.46 -13.95 39.72
C PHE A 717 -7.04 -13.23 38.52
N LEU A 718 -6.17 -12.92 37.54
CA LEU A 718 -6.57 -12.38 36.23
C LEU A 718 -6.05 -13.31 35.13
N LEU A 719 -6.96 -13.96 34.42
CA LEU A 719 -6.67 -14.75 33.23
C LEU A 719 -6.90 -13.89 32.01
N VAL A 720 -5.97 -13.90 31.08
CA VAL A 720 -6.01 -13.06 29.87
C VAL A 720 -5.81 -13.94 28.66
N ASP A 721 -6.76 -13.91 27.73
CA ASP A 721 -6.57 -14.51 26.42
C ASP A 721 -5.68 -13.58 25.59
N GLY A 722 -4.42 -14.01 25.37
CA GLY A 722 -3.40 -13.18 24.77
C GLY A 722 -3.70 -12.77 23.33
N TYR A 723 -4.17 -13.70 22.49
CA TYR A 723 -4.47 -13.34 21.10
C TYR A 723 -5.78 -12.58 20.96
N ASN A 724 -6.75 -12.88 21.78
CA ASN A 724 -8.03 -12.20 21.78
C ASN A 724 -7.87 -10.71 22.15
N ILE A 725 -7.08 -10.42 23.19
CA ILE A 725 -6.73 -9.05 23.60
C ILE A 725 -5.82 -8.37 22.56
N LEU A 726 -4.82 -9.07 22.03
CA LEU A 726 -3.87 -8.53 21.06
C LEU A 726 -4.56 -8.05 19.77
N PHE A 727 -5.60 -8.77 19.33
CA PHE A 727 -6.36 -8.39 18.14
C PHE A 727 -7.57 -7.48 18.44
N ALA A 728 -7.94 -7.32 19.70
CA ALA A 728 -9.01 -6.40 20.11
C ALA A 728 -8.51 -4.96 20.35
N TRP A 729 -7.22 -4.76 20.65
CA TRP A 729 -6.65 -3.43 20.89
C TRP A 729 -6.01 -2.91 19.60
N ASP A 730 -6.46 -1.76 19.10
CA ASP A 730 -6.08 -1.25 17.79
C ASP A 730 -4.56 -1.04 17.64
N GLU A 731 -3.87 -0.55 18.66
CA GLU A 731 -2.42 -0.32 18.64
C GLU A 731 -1.64 -1.65 18.54
N LEU A 732 -2.07 -2.67 19.28
CA LEU A 732 -1.43 -3.99 19.24
C LEU A 732 -1.77 -4.74 17.96
N LYS A 733 -2.97 -4.54 17.43
CA LYS A 733 -3.42 -5.10 16.16
C LYS A 733 -2.60 -4.57 14.98
N GLU A 734 -2.29 -3.28 14.97
CA GLU A 734 -1.40 -2.69 13.96
C GLU A 734 0.04 -3.24 14.08
N LEU A 735 0.55 -3.37 15.30
CA LEU A 735 1.86 -3.99 15.53
C LEU A 735 1.88 -5.47 15.11
N ALA A 736 0.78 -6.20 15.34
CA ALA A 736 0.67 -7.60 14.96
C ALA A 736 0.66 -7.83 13.45
N ARG A 737 0.24 -6.85 12.66
CA ARG A 737 0.35 -6.87 11.19
C ARG A 737 1.80 -6.82 10.71
N THR A 738 2.66 -6.17 11.47
CA THR A 738 4.09 -6.04 11.14
C THR A 738 4.89 -7.20 11.72
N SER A 739 4.67 -7.53 13.01
CA SER A 739 5.35 -8.62 13.70
C SER A 739 4.52 -9.09 14.90
N LEU A 740 4.05 -10.32 14.83
CA LEU A 740 3.26 -10.93 15.90
C LEU A 740 4.08 -11.09 17.19
N ASP A 741 5.39 -11.35 17.07
CA ASP A 741 6.30 -11.46 18.22
C ASP A 741 6.50 -10.12 18.92
N THR A 742 6.65 -9.03 18.15
CA THR A 742 6.75 -7.68 18.71
C THR A 742 5.47 -7.29 19.44
N ALA A 743 4.30 -7.56 18.84
CA ALA A 743 3.01 -7.26 19.47
C ALA A 743 2.81 -8.07 20.77
N ARG A 744 3.22 -9.36 20.81
CA ARG A 744 3.23 -10.18 22.02
C ARG A 744 4.09 -9.58 23.12
N HIS A 745 5.33 -9.16 22.79
CA HIS A 745 6.24 -8.55 23.76
C HIS A 745 5.71 -7.23 24.31
N VAL A 746 5.08 -6.40 23.48
CA VAL A 746 4.45 -5.16 23.93
C VAL A 746 3.30 -5.45 24.88
N LEU A 747 2.41 -6.41 24.55
CA LEU A 747 1.33 -6.83 25.44
C LEU A 747 1.87 -7.36 26.77
N MET A 748 2.89 -8.23 26.75
CA MET A 748 3.51 -8.78 27.94
C MET A 748 4.06 -7.68 28.85
N ASN A 749 4.75 -6.68 28.30
CA ASN A 749 5.28 -5.55 29.08
C ASN A 749 4.18 -4.67 29.67
N LEU A 750 3.12 -4.35 28.92
CA LEU A 750 1.95 -3.62 29.41
C LEU A 750 1.30 -4.34 30.60
N LEU A 751 1.14 -5.67 30.48
CA LEU A 751 0.55 -6.50 31.51
C LEU A 751 1.46 -6.67 32.75
N CYS A 752 2.79 -6.65 32.59
CA CYS A 752 3.73 -6.60 33.71
C CYS A 752 3.55 -5.31 34.54
N ASN A 753 3.43 -4.15 33.87
CA ASN A 753 3.19 -2.87 34.51
C ASN A 753 1.84 -2.87 35.25
N TYR A 754 0.80 -3.35 34.57
CA TYR A 754 -0.53 -3.47 35.15
C TYR A 754 -0.56 -4.39 36.37
N GLN A 755 0.10 -5.56 36.32
CA GLN A 755 0.21 -6.50 37.44
C GLN A 755 0.94 -5.87 38.63
N GLY A 756 2.06 -5.16 38.38
CA GLY A 756 2.79 -4.45 39.42
C GLY A 756 1.95 -3.37 40.12
N TYR A 757 1.08 -2.69 39.39
CA TYR A 757 0.17 -1.69 39.92
C TYR A 757 -1.00 -2.29 40.73
N ARG A 758 -1.60 -3.38 40.23
CA ARG A 758 -2.79 -4.04 40.81
C ARG A 758 -2.47 -5.04 41.91
N GLY A 759 -1.29 -5.69 41.90
CA GLY A 759 -0.88 -6.72 42.85
C GLY A 759 -1.64 -8.05 42.74
N CYS A 760 -2.25 -8.35 41.56
CA CYS A 760 -2.97 -9.59 41.29
C CYS A 760 -2.03 -10.68 40.71
N THR A 761 -2.42 -11.95 40.72
CA THR A 761 -1.73 -12.99 39.95
C THR A 761 -2.26 -12.99 38.52
N LEU A 762 -1.42 -12.59 37.54
CA LEU A 762 -1.79 -12.49 36.15
C LEU A 762 -1.22 -13.68 35.37
N ILE A 763 -2.10 -14.36 34.62
CA ILE A 763 -1.78 -15.49 33.75
C ILE A 763 -2.23 -15.14 32.32
N LEU A 764 -1.27 -14.97 31.42
CA LEU A 764 -1.48 -14.69 30.01
C LEU A 764 -1.39 -15.98 29.21
N VAL A 765 -2.42 -16.32 28.45
CA VAL A 765 -2.54 -17.58 27.72
C VAL A 765 -2.45 -17.30 26.23
N PHE A 766 -1.57 -18.04 25.54
CA PHE A 766 -1.44 -18.02 24.08
C PHE A 766 -1.64 -19.41 23.47
N ASP A 767 -2.29 -19.47 22.33
CA ASP A 767 -2.42 -20.71 21.54
C ASP A 767 -1.07 -21.18 20.98
N ALA A 768 -0.72 -22.45 21.21
CA ALA A 768 0.56 -23.05 20.80
C ALA A 768 0.75 -23.13 19.28
N TYR A 769 -0.32 -23.18 18.50
CA TYR A 769 -0.24 -23.39 17.05
C TYR A 769 0.41 -22.21 16.31
N LYS A 770 0.59 -21.07 16.96
CA LYS A 770 1.25 -19.87 16.43
C LYS A 770 2.69 -19.67 16.94
N VAL A 771 3.25 -20.67 17.67
CA VAL A 771 4.61 -20.58 18.23
C VAL A 771 5.43 -21.78 17.76
N PRO A 772 6.59 -21.60 17.09
CA PRO A 772 7.36 -22.71 16.49
C PRO A 772 7.93 -23.78 17.45
N GLN A 773 7.89 -23.58 18.76
CA GLN A 773 8.48 -24.48 19.78
C GLN A 773 7.54 -24.86 20.93
N GLY A 774 6.24 -24.59 20.85
CA GLY A 774 5.33 -24.71 21.97
C GLY A 774 4.75 -26.11 22.20
N LEU A 775 5.35 -26.92 23.03
CA LEU A 775 4.78 -28.13 23.63
C LEU A 775 4.25 -27.86 25.04
N GLY A 776 3.24 -26.99 25.18
CA GLY A 776 2.55 -26.78 26.48
C GLY A 776 3.48 -26.29 27.60
N SER A 777 4.24 -25.23 27.37
CA SER A 777 5.15 -24.64 28.35
C SER A 777 4.46 -23.57 29.20
N VAL A 778 4.85 -23.50 30.47
CA VAL A 778 4.50 -22.41 31.38
C VAL A 778 5.79 -21.67 31.71
N GLU A 779 5.84 -20.40 31.37
CA GLU A 779 7.01 -19.54 31.56
C GLU A 779 6.67 -18.40 32.52
N LYS A 780 7.61 -18.01 33.36
CA LYS A 780 7.49 -16.81 34.19
C LYS A 780 8.20 -15.66 33.46
N TYR A 781 7.44 -14.67 33.03
CA TYR A 781 7.97 -13.46 32.43
C TYR A 781 7.85 -12.31 33.43
N HIS A 782 8.99 -11.88 33.97
CA HIS A 782 9.04 -10.92 35.07
C HIS A 782 8.09 -11.25 36.22
N ASN A 783 6.97 -10.55 36.35
CA ASN A 783 5.97 -10.69 37.41
C ASN A 783 4.66 -11.36 36.97
N ILE A 784 4.56 -11.77 35.69
CA ILE A 784 3.39 -12.45 35.15
C ILE A 784 3.75 -13.88 34.73
N HIS A 785 2.73 -14.76 34.60
CA HIS A 785 2.86 -16.11 34.11
C HIS A 785 2.35 -16.16 32.65
N ILE A 786 3.13 -16.77 31.74
CA ILE A 786 2.74 -16.98 30.37
C ILE A 786 2.55 -18.46 30.15
N VAL A 787 1.43 -18.80 29.55
CA VAL A 787 1.08 -20.18 29.23
C VAL A 787 0.93 -20.30 27.72
N TYR A 788 1.68 -21.21 27.11
CA TYR A 788 1.46 -21.65 25.73
C TYR A 788 0.69 -22.97 25.78
N THR A 789 -0.50 -23.02 25.16
CA THR A 789 -1.34 -24.21 25.18
C THR A 789 -0.71 -25.36 24.40
N ARG A 790 -1.25 -26.58 24.50
CA ARG A 790 -0.78 -27.72 23.69
C ARG A 790 -1.45 -27.68 22.31
N GLN A 791 -0.87 -28.38 21.32
CA GLN A 791 -1.35 -28.44 19.93
C GLN A 791 -2.84 -28.82 19.75
N ALA A 792 -3.45 -29.45 20.74
CA ALA A 792 -4.86 -29.87 20.75
C ALA A 792 -5.74 -29.08 21.72
N GLU A 793 -5.25 -28.05 22.38
CA GLU A 793 -5.96 -27.28 23.39
C GLU A 793 -5.91 -25.79 23.01
N THR A 794 -7.08 -25.13 22.92
CA THR A 794 -7.15 -23.66 22.68
C THR A 794 -6.94 -22.86 23.97
N ALA A 795 -6.62 -21.57 23.82
CA ALA A 795 -6.51 -20.66 24.97
C ALA A 795 -7.82 -20.63 25.77
N ASP A 796 -8.97 -20.60 25.08
CA ASP A 796 -10.31 -20.62 25.68
C ASP A 796 -10.51 -21.86 26.54
N GLN A 797 -10.20 -23.06 26.03
CA GLN A 797 -10.32 -24.30 26.78
C GLN A 797 -9.42 -24.36 28.02
N TYR A 798 -8.22 -23.78 27.89
CA TYR A 798 -7.29 -23.69 29.03
C TYR A 798 -7.81 -22.72 30.10
N ILE A 799 -8.29 -21.55 29.71
CA ILE A 799 -8.86 -20.52 30.60
C ILE A 799 -10.12 -21.06 31.29
N GLU A 800 -11.00 -21.70 30.54
CA GLU A 800 -12.20 -22.36 31.09
C GLU A 800 -11.85 -23.36 32.18
N ARG A 801 -10.94 -24.28 31.90
CA ARG A 801 -10.49 -25.29 32.87
C ARG A 801 -9.84 -24.67 34.08
N LEU A 802 -8.94 -23.70 33.91
CA LEU A 802 -8.25 -23.05 35.01
C LEU A 802 -9.21 -22.22 35.88
N SER A 803 -10.19 -21.54 35.30
CA SER A 803 -11.22 -20.79 35.99
C SER A 803 -12.08 -21.72 36.86
N PHE A 804 -12.38 -22.93 36.38
CA PHE A 804 -13.08 -23.96 37.13
C PHE A 804 -12.24 -24.52 38.30
N GLU A 805 -10.95 -24.78 38.08
CA GLU A 805 -10.04 -25.29 39.13
C GLU A 805 -9.81 -24.28 40.26
N LEU A 806 -9.85 -22.97 39.98
CA LEU A 806 -9.70 -21.88 40.93
C LEU A 806 -11.02 -21.49 41.62
N ARG A 807 -12.14 -22.09 41.23
CA ARG A 807 -13.50 -21.80 41.74
C ARG A 807 -13.63 -21.97 43.26
N GLY A 808 -14.23 -21.00 43.89
CA GLY A 808 -14.70 -21.11 45.27
C GLY A 808 -13.65 -20.83 46.36
N ARG A 809 -12.40 -20.60 46.00
CA ARG A 809 -11.35 -20.24 46.97
C ARG A 809 -10.71 -18.89 46.72
N ARG A 810 -10.92 -18.27 45.53
CA ARG A 810 -10.23 -17.05 45.06
C ARG A 810 -11.12 -16.28 44.12
N ARG A 811 -10.95 -14.99 44.01
CA ARG A 811 -11.61 -14.13 43.02
C ARG A 811 -10.90 -14.29 41.68
N VAL A 812 -11.60 -14.76 40.65
CA VAL A 812 -11.06 -14.97 39.31
C VAL A 812 -11.71 -13.99 38.37
N ARG A 813 -10.91 -13.22 37.66
CA ARG A 813 -11.34 -12.34 36.53
C ARG A 813 -10.78 -12.88 35.25
N VAL A 814 -11.55 -12.78 34.17
CA VAL A 814 -11.12 -13.22 32.82
C VAL A 814 -11.31 -12.09 31.82
N ALA A 815 -10.24 -11.73 31.13
CA ALA A 815 -10.24 -10.72 30.07
C ALA A 815 -10.23 -11.41 28.69
N THR A 816 -11.36 -11.31 27.98
CA THR A 816 -11.54 -11.85 26.61
C THR A 816 -12.56 -11.03 25.84
N SER A 817 -12.47 -11.00 24.50
CA SER A 817 -13.47 -10.40 23.60
C SER A 817 -14.46 -11.43 23.05
N ASP A 818 -14.27 -12.74 23.29
CA ASP A 818 -15.15 -13.79 22.78
C ASP A 818 -16.47 -13.86 23.58
N ASN A 819 -17.59 -13.78 22.88
CA ASN A 819 -18.92 -13.78 23.48
C ASN A 819 -19.36 -15.17 23.96
N LEU A 820 -18.84 -16.26 23.40
CA LEU A 820 -19.16 -17.63 23.79
C LEU A 820 -18.41 -18.05 25.06
N GLU A 821 -17.12 -17.76 25.12
CA GLU A 821 -16.29 -17.95 26.30
C GLU A 821 -16.85 -17.21 27.53
N GLN A 822 -17.44 -16.05 27.29
CA GLN A 822 -18.08 -15.19 28.30
C GLN A 822 -19.25 -15.86 29.03
N LEU A 823 -20.07 -16.66 28.34
CA LEU A 823 -21.20 -17.37 28.93
C LEU A 823 -20.76 -18.53 29.80
N ILE A 824 -19.68 -19.23 29.41
CA ILE A 824 -19.15 -20.37 30.14
C ILE A 824 -18.45 -19.91 31.42
N ILE A 825 -17.70 -18.83 31.37
CA ILE A 825 -16.98 -18.22 32.49
C ILE A 825 -17.93 -17.73 33.57
N LEU A 826 -19.05 -17.10 33.20
CA LEU A 826 -20.11 -16.69 34.13
C LEU A 826 -20.75 -17.89 34.82
N GLY A 827 -20.92 -19.02 34.14
CA GLY A 827 -21.39 -20.28 34.72
C GLY A 827 -20.44 -20.87 35.77
N HIS A 828 -19.15 -20.54 35.72
CA HIS A 828 -18.14 -20.98 36.70
C HIS A 828 -17.90 -20.00 37.85
N GLY A 829 -18.59 -18.85 37.87
CA GLY A 829 -18.51 -17.86 38.94
C GLY A 829 -17.30 -16.95 38.91
N ALA A 830 -16.61 -16.87 37.76
CA ALA A 830 -15.56 -15.91 37.48
C ALA A 830 -16.14 -14.57 36.98
N GLU A 831 -15.50 -13.46 37.30
CA GLU A 831 -15.87 -12.13 36.86
C GLU A 831 -15.29 -11.84 35.45
N ARG A 832 -16.10 -11.39 34.53
CA ARG A 832 -15.71 -11.07 33.17
C ARG A 832 -15.26 -9.63 33.04
N ILE A 833 -14.19 -9.40 32.24
CA ILE A 833 -13.76 -8.09 31.78
C ILE A 833 -13.76 -8.11 30.25
N SER A 834 -14.49 -7.19 29.59
CA SER A 834 -14.41 -7.05 28.13
C SER A 834 -13.05 -6.50 27.72
N ALA A 835 -12.60 -6.83 26.50
CA ALA A 835 -11.31 -6.34 25.99
C ALA A 835 -11.21 -4.81 26.04
N GLN A 836 -12.29 -4.07 25.76
CA GLN A 836 -12.30 -2.61 25.83
C GLN A 836 -12.20 -2.11 27.27
N HIS A 837 -12.94 -2.70 28.20
CA HIS A 837 -12.84 -2.31 29.62
C HIS A 837 -11.48 -2.64 30.21
N PHE A 838 -10.90 -3.75 29.77
CA PHE A 838 -9.54 -4.14 30.17
C PHE A 838 -8.48 -3.21 29.58
N HIS A 839 -8.64 -2.75 28.35
CA HIS A 839 -7.83 -1.71 27.74
C HIS A 839 -7.81 -0.45 28.59
N ASP A 840 -9.00 0.06 28.92
CA ASP A 840 -9.14 1.29 29.72
C ASP A 840 -8.51 1.14 31.12
N GLU A 841 -8.66 -0.03 31.76
CA GLU A 841 -8.01 -0.32 33.03
C GLU A 841 -6.48 -0.33 32.94
N VAL A 842 -5.92 -0.95 31.89
CA VAL A 842 -4.46 -1.06 31.70
C VAL A 842 -3.84 0.30 31.41
N TYR A 843 -4.43 1.09 30.51
CA TYR A 843 -3.90 2.41 30.18
C TYR A 843 -4.10 3.44 31.30
N THR A 844 -5.19 3.33 32.06
CA THR A 844 -5.35 4.14 33.30
C THR A 844 -4.26 3.81 34.31
N ALA A 845 -3.95 2.54 34.49
CA ALA A 845 -2.87 2.13 35.38
C ALA A 845 -1.50 2.63 34.90
N GLN A 846 -1.24 2.61 33.61
CA GLN A 846 -0.02 3.13 33.01
C GLN A 846 0.14 4.65 33.25
N ALA A 847 -0.91 5.43 32.97
CA ALA A 847 -0.90 6.87 33.21
C ALA A 847 -0.66 7.21 34.72
N GLU A 848 -1.23 6.42 35.64
CA GLU A 848 -1.00 6.61 37.05
C GLU A 848 0.43 6.24 37.50
N ILE A 849 1.02 5.20 36.90
CA ILE A 849 2.44 4.84 37.10
C ILE A 849 3.34 5.99 36.66
N GLU A 850 3.09 6.53 35.45
CA GLU A 850 3.86 7.67 34.90
C GLU A 850 3.74 8.90 35.81
N ARG A 851 2.55 9.20 36.32
CA ARG A 851 2.31 10.28 37.27
C ARG A 851 3.11 10.09 38.57
N ILE A 852 3.13 8.88 39.13
CA ILE A 852 3.88 8.54 40.34
C ILE A 852 5.40 8.69 40.11
N LEU A 853 5.89 8.23 38.93
CA LEU A 853 7.30 8.36 38.58
C LEU A 853 7.71 9.84 38.37
N ALA A 854 6.88 10.63 37.71
CA ALA A 854 7.11 12.08 37.56
C ALA A 854 7.16 12.81 38.90
N GLN A 855 6.26 12.48 39.83
CA GLN A 855 6.26 13.03 41.21
C GLN A 855 7.49 12.63 42.02
N ASN A 856 7.96 11.40 41.87
CA ASN A 856 9.16 10.91 42.57
C ASN A 856 10.44 11.54 41.96
N ASN A 857 10.50 11.71 40.66
CA ASN A 857 11.61 12.40 40.01
C ASN A 857 11.70 13.88 40.43
N GLN A 858 10.55 14.56 40.59
CA GLN A 858 10.50 15.93 41.13
C GLN A 858 10.89 16.02 42.61
N LYS A 859 10.64 14.96 43.41
CA LYS A 859 11.08 14.89 44.83
C LYS A 859 12.57 14.62 44.94
N ASN A 860 13.15 13.84 44.04
CA ASN A 860 14.58 13.52 44.02
C ASN A 860 15.45 14.59 43.35
N ALA A 861 14.84 15.54 42.63
CA ALA A 861 15.51 16.71 42.03
C ALA A 861 15.46 17.96 42.94
N LYS A 862 14.80 17.88 44.14
CA LYS A 862 14.85 18.84 45.23
C LYS A 862 15.72 18.32 46.37
#